data_866aea262e7c5cbc7d8244d40f8dc750
#
_entry.id   866aea262e7c5cbc7d8244d40f8dc750
#
_cell.length_a   1.000
_cell.length_b   1.000
_cell.length_c   1.000
_cell.angle_alpha   90.00
_cell.angle_beta   90.00
_cell.angle_gamma   90.00
#
_symmetry.space_group_name_H-M   'P 1'
#
loop_
_entity.id
_entity.type
_entity.pdbx_description
1 polymer ?
#
loop_
_entity_poly.entity_id
_entity_poly.type
_entity_poly.pdbx_seq_one_letter_code
_entity_poly.pdbx_strand_id
1 'polypeptide(L)'
;MATERSKVGRTLGELRRRHVFRVVGVYAIAAWGLLQVADVVLPALLIPSWVMTLLVVLVIAGFPLTAVLAWVYDITPEGVVRTSDSGDAPGLDRVMPMRWNWRWIDYLIIAGLLTILAFVLARGPDGNSRDLPERSIAVLPFADLSPEQDTGYFCDGMAEAILDALAPLSGLQVAARTSSFSFRDSDADVRELARTLGVGTLLEGSVRKDGDRIRVSARLVDGRTGHQLWSETYDRMLEDVFAVQDSISRAIVDVLRVQVLDEAKLVEVPTDDQRAYEEYLRGRDQLRNGNTVEDYAQAVERFERALVLDSGFGLARAGICTAYWQQYELVGDSELAERAIAACREAEAGSDRAETLVALGNVYRETGRVVESRELLTRALEAEPNNANAHAGLAQSMRIDGELEAAEHHLGRAIDLDPAYWRHHMAMARVMYEQGRVDETINDLQQAIRLAPNNPVPYVSLGAIHYYEGDYLRAAEINRQSLERNPTPRAYSNAGSYYFYAGEYAQAEAMYRRALELFSPGDFRWHGFLAEALEMQADNDPREIAEQYEQATRLGYERLEVNPADHEARSLVAGYLAKTGRQADAVSELERLEQIEDMDMFAHRATGFAYLELAQTEKAVDHFEDAVAKGLPTQDLAGDPRLRSLTDNPRFLALVADSADSASDQQGDNQ
;
A
#
# COMPACT_ATOMS: atom_id res chain seq x y z
N MET A 1 -54.59 -3.37 -7.60
CA MET A 1 -53.68 -2.27 -7.22
C MET A 1 -54.30 -1.09 -6.46
N ALA A 2 -55.61 -1.02 -6.26
CA ALA A 2 -56.27 0.10 -5.55
C ALA A 2 -56.51 -0.16 -4.02
N THR A 3 -56.39 -1.38 -3.55
CA THR A 3 -56.67 -1.77 -2.14
C THR A 3 -55.47 -1.71 -1.20
N GLU A 4 -54.24 -1.71 -1.69
CA GLU A 4 -53.04 -1.61 -0.85
C GLU A 4 -52.66 -0.17 -0.44
N ARG A 5 -52.92 0.82 -1.33
CA ARG A 5 -52.69 2.25 -1.01
C ARG A 5 -53.57 2.77 0.15
N SER A 6 -54.69 2.13 0.44
CA SER A 6 -55.60 2.55 1.51
C SER A 6 -55.15 2.05 2.90
N LYS A 7 -54.35 0.97 2.99
CA LYS A 7 -53.86 0.43 4.27
C LYS A 7 -52.64 1.23 4.77
N VAL A 8 -51.70 1.59 3.87
CA VAL A 8 -50.54 2.39 4.20
C VAL A 8 -50.94 3.80 4.64
N GLY A 9 -51.91 4.42 3.98
CA GLY A 9 -52.43 5.74 4.38
C GLY A 9 -53.12 5.78 5.75
N ARG A 10 -53.75 4.68 6.16
CA ARG A 10 -54.38 4.56 7.51
C ARG A 10 -53.34 4.36 8.61
N THR A 11 -52.32 3.51 8.39
CA THR A 11 -51.23 3.31 9.37
C THR A 11 -50.36 4.57 9.54
N LEU A 12 -50.05 5.31 8.45
CA LEU A 12 -49.38 6.60 8.52
C LEU A 12 -50.20 7.67 9.27
N GLY A 13 -51.55 7.69 9.07
CA GLY A 13 -52.47 8.57 9.79
C GLY A 13 -52.50 8.28 11.31
N GLU A 14 -52.48 7.00 11.69
CA GLU A 14 -52.43 6.57 13.11
C GLU A 14 -51.08 6.89 13.77
N LEU A 15 -49.96 6.65 13.09
CA LEU A 15 -48.64 7.01 13.57
C LEU A 15 -48.51 8.53 13.84
N ARG A 16 -49.11 9.37 12.96
CA ARG A 16 -49.15 10.82 13.12
C ARG A 16 -50.05 11.26 14.29
N ARG A 17 -51.14 10.56 14.53
CA ARG A 17 -52.12 10.83 15.60
C ARG A 17 -51.57 10.48 16.96
N ARG A 18 -50.72 9.45 17.08
CA ARG A 18 -50.11 8.94 18.34
C ARG A 18 -48.77 9.58 18.67
N HIS A 19 -48.38 10.72 18.07
CA HIS A 19 -47.14 11.45 18.31
C HIS A 19 -45.83 10.63 18.17
N VAL A 20 -45.89 9.43 17.58
CA VAL A 20 -44.73 8.51 17.43
C VAL A 20 -43.57 9.22 16.69
N PHE A 21 -43.86 9.98 15.63
CA PHE A 21 -42.83 10.72 14.89
C PHE A 21 -42.10 11.77 15.74
N ARG A 22 -42.78 12.38 16.71
CA ARG A 22 -42.19 13.36 17.64
C ARG A 22 -41.22 12.70 18.61
N VAL A 23 -41.61 11.56 19.19
CA VAL A 23 -40.78 10.81 20.14
C VAL A 23 -39.56 10.21 19.42
N VAL A 24 -39.76 9.60 18.25
CA VAL A 24 -38.68 9.06 17.38
C VAL A 24 -37.73 10.16 16.93
N GLY A 25 -38.23 11.35 16.57
CA GLY A 25 -37.38 12.49 16.22
C GLY A 25 -36.52 12.99 17.39
N VAL A 26 -37.10 13.08 18.58
CA VAL A 26 -36.32 13.45 19.79
C VAL A 26 -35.27 12.39 20.12
N TYR A 27 -35.62 11.10 19.98
CA TYR A 27 -34.67 10.00 20.18
C TYR A 27 -33.50 10.10 19.18
N ALA A 28 -33.79 10.30 17.89
CA ALA A 28 -32.75 10.40 16.85
C ALA A 28 -31.77 11.57 17.12
N ILE A 29 -32.27 12.74 17.53
CA ILE A 29 -31.46 13.91 17.87
C ILE A 29 -30.59 13.61 19.12
N ALA A 30 -31.19 13.03 20.17
CA ALA A 30 -30.45 12.70 21.39
C ALA A 30 -29.39 11.62 21.16
N ALA A 31 -29.72 10.61 20.37
CA ALA A 31 -28.80 9.53 19.97
C ALA A 31 -27.63 10.05 19.14
N TRP A 32 -27.92 10.94 18.17
CA TRP A 32 -26.87 11.59 17.36
C TRP A 32 -25.94 12.45 18.24
N GLY A 33 -26.49 13.27 19.15
CA GLY A 33 -25.70 14.06 20.08
C GLY A 33 -24.83 13.21 21.01
N LEU A 34 -25.38 12.07 21.50
CA LEU A 34 -24.63 11.13 22.34
C LEU A 34 -23.44 10.52 21.57
N LEU A 35 -23.67 10.09 20.32
CA LEU A 35 -22.60 9.53 19.48
C LEU A 35 -21.52 10.55 19.16
N GLN A 36 -21.86 11.80 18.87
CA GLN A 36 -20.89 12.89 18.64
C GLN A 36 -20.02 13.16 19.87
N VAL A 37 -20.65 13.22 21.05
CA VAL A 37 -19.90 13.41 22.32
C VAL A 37 -19.02 12.19 22.60
N ALA A 38 -19.51 10.98 22.38
CA ALA A 38 -18.75 9.74 22.59
C ALA A 38 -17.54 9.66 21.66
N ASP A 39 -17.67 10.04 20.39
CA ASP A 39 -16.59 10.03 19.41
C ASP A 39 -15.39 10.91 19.79
N VAL A 40 -15.66 12.00 20.52
CA VAL A 40 -14.61 12.91 21.02
C VAL A 40 -14.08 12.49 22.40
N VAL A 41 -14.98 12.05 23.29
CA VAL A 41 -14.62 11.81 24.69
C VAL A 41 -13.99 10.43 24.92
N LEU A 42 -14.47 9.37 24.23
CA LEU A 42 -13.96 8.01 24.44
C LEU A 42 -12.46 7.87 24.07
N PRO A 43 -11.97 8.38 22.92
CA PRO A 43 -10.54 8.38 22.62
C PRO A 43 -9.71 9.20 23.62
N ALA A 44 -10.23 10.37 24.04
CA ALA A 44 -9.55 11.24 25.02
C ALA A 44 -9.38 10.59 26.41
N LEU A 45 -10.24 9.66 26.75
CA LEU A 45 -10.17 8.85 27.98
C LEU A 45 -9.45 7.51 27.81
N LEU A 46 -8.82 7.25 26.64
CA LEU A 46 -8.15 5.99 26.29
C LEU A 46 -9.06 4.76 26.43
N ILE A 47 -10.36 4.93 26.20
CA ILE A 47 -11.34 3.85 26.24
C ILE A 47 -11.26 3.04 24.94
N PRO A 48 -11.22 1.69 24.98
CA PRO A 48 -11.10 0.85 23.80
C PRO A 48 -12.18 1.11 22.74
N SER A 49 -11.82 1.06 21.45
CA SER A 49 -12.70 1.37 20.31
C SER A 49 -13.98 0.51 20.24
N TRP A 50 -13.96 -0.71 20.79
CA TRP A 50 -15.15 -1.58 20.84
C TRP A 50 -16.31 -0.98 21.66
N VAL A 51 -16.02 -0.08 22.61
CA VAL A 51 -17.04 0.62 23.40
C VAL A 51 -17.89 1.52 22.51
N MET A 52 -17.28 2.19 21.54
CA MET A 52 -18.01 2.99 20.54
C MET A 52 -18.93 2.10 19.69
N THR A 53 -18.45 0.95 19.24
CA THR A 53 -19.24 -0.03 18.49
C THR A 53 -20.44 -0.53 19.31
N LEU A 54 -20.22 -0.84 20.59
CA LEU A 54 -21.29 -1.24 21.51
C LEU A 54 -22.34 -0.14 21.67
N LEU A 55 -21.92 1.10 21.79
CA LEU A 55 -22.80 2.27 21.94
C LEU A 55 -23.65 2.48 20.69
N VAL A 56 -23.07 2.34 19.50
CA VAL A 56 -23.80 2.38 18.22
C VAL A 56 -24.84 1.27 18.15
N VAL A 57 -24.49 0.04 18.52
CA VAL A 57 -25.41 -1.11 18.53
C VAL A 57 -26.57 -0.86 19.51
N LEU A 58 -26.30 -0.33 20.70
CA LEU A 58 -27.34 0.01 21.70
C LEU A 58 -28.28 1.10 21.20
N VAL A 59 -27.75 2.12 20.49
CA VAL A 59 -28.54 3.17 19.87
C VAL A 59 -29.43 2.60 18.76
N ILE A 60 -28.90 1.74 17.89
CA ILE A 60 -29.69 1.10 16.84
C ILE A 60 -30.79 0.20 17.43
N ALA A 61 -30.48 -0.60 18.44
CA ALA A 61 -31.42 -1.48 19.12
C ALA A 61 -32.49 -0.71 19.92
N GLY A 62 -32.14 0.46 20.47
CA GLY A 62 -33.06 1.35 21.19
C GLY A 62 -34.11 2.01 20.28
N PHE A 63 -33.83 2.17 18.99
CA PHE A 63 -34.77 2.79 18.03
C PHE A 63 -36.11 2.04 17.92
N PRO A 64 -36.17 0.73 17.61
CA PRO A 64 -37.44 -0.02 17.56
C PRO A 64 -38.15 -0.08 18.92
N LEU A 65 -37.38 -0.17 19.99
CA LEU A 65 -37.92 -0.16 21.34
C LEU A 65 -38.64 1.18 21.66
N THR A 66 -38.02 2.30 21.31
CA THR A 66 -38.59 3.63 21.48
C THR A 66 -39.84 3.81 20.61
N ALA A 67 -39.84 3.29 19.39
CA ALA A 67 -41.01 3.33 18.50
C ALA A 67 -42.20 2.51 19.07
N VAL A 68 -41.93 1.35 19.63
CA VAL A 68 -42.96 0.52 20.28
C VAL A 68 -43.49 1.18 21.56
N LEU A 69 -42.62 1.74 22.41
CA LEU A 69 -43.05 2.45 23.62
C LEU A 69 -43.86 3.71 23.26
N ALA A 70 -43.48 4.47 22.25
CA ALA A 70 -44.24 5.64 21.77
C ALA A 70 -45.60 5.25 21.15
N TRP A 71 -45.76 4.01 20.68
CA TRP A 71 -47.04 3.48 20.24
C TRP A 71 -47.98 3.10 21.38
N VAL A 72 -47.45 2.57 22.50
CA VAL A 72 -48.20 2.02 23.65
C VAL A 72 -48.49 3.08 24.69
N TYR A 73 -47.62 4.06 24.87
CA TYR A 73 -47.70 5.09 25.91
C TYR A 73 -47.67 6.48 25.32
N ASP A 74 -48.52 7.38 25.85
CA ASP A 74 -48.54 8.79 25.53
C ASP A 74 -47.98 9.60 26.70
N ILE A 75 -47.08 10.57 26.38
CA ILE A 75 -46.44 11.44 27.39
C ILE A 75 -47.28 12.72 27.49
N THR A 76 -48.02 12.83 28.59
CA THR A 76 -48.81 14.04 28.92
C THR A 76 -48.11 14.86 30.00
N PRO A 77 -48.49 16.15 30.19
CA PRO A 77 -47.91 16.99 31.25
C PRO A 77 -48.16 16.43 32.68
N GLU A 78 -49.09 15.50 32.83
CA GLU A 78 -49.48 14.85 34.10
C GLU A 78 -48.78 13.50 34.32
N GLY A 79 -47.96 13.01 33.36
CA GLY A 79 -47.22 11.76 33.45
C GLY A 79 -47.40 10.85 32.24
N VAL A 80 -46.84 9.64 32.34
CA VAL A 80 -46.92 8.60 31.28
C VAL A 80 -48.26 7.83 31.45
N VAL A 81 -49.17 7.97 30.51
CA VAL A 81 -50.49 7.32 30.50
C VAL A 81 -50.56 6.30 29.38
N ARG A 82 -51.11 5.11 29.68
CA ARG A 82 -51.34 4.09 28.64
C ARG A 82 -52.46 4.58 27.71
N THR A 83 -52.23 4.63 26.43
CA THR A 83 -53.22 5.08 25.43
C THR A 83 -54.45 4.18 25.51
N SER A 84 -55.55 4.68 26.08
CA SER A 84 -56.83 3.98 26.12
C SER A 84 -57.60 4.25 24.84
N ASP A 85 -58.22 3.20 24.24
CA ASP A 85 -59.15 3.30 23.13
C ASP A 85 -60.51 3.85 23.63
N SER A 86 -60.56 5.11 24.07
CA SER A 86 -61.79 5.76 24.43
C SER A 86 -62.06 6.89 23.43
N GLY A 87 -62.71 6.51 22.33
CA GLY A 87 -63.41 7.41 21.44
C GLY A 87 -64.90 7.08 21.56
N ASP A 88 -65.63 7.83 22.37
CA ASP A 88 -67.11 7.81 22.34
C ASP A 88 -67.63 8.20 20.97
N ALA A 89 -68.17 7.19 20.28
CA ALA A 89 -69.16 7.40 19.22
C ALA A 89 -70.21 6.27 19.33
N PRO A 90 -71.52 6.58 19.43
CA PRO A 90 -72.55 5.59 19.67
C PRO A 90 -72.89 4.81 18.40
N GLY A 91 -72.89 3.49 18.49
CA GLY A 91 -73.63 2.60 17.60
C GLY A 91 -72.86 2.09 16.38
N LEU A 92 -72.34 0.90 16.57
CA LEU A 92 -72.49 -0.23 15.64
C LEU A 92 -71.81 -1.46 16.27
N ASP A 93 -72.71 -2.39 16.67
CA ASP A 93 -72.38 -3.69 17.21
C ASP A 93 -71.60 -4.58 16.24
N ARG A 94 -70.73 -5.38 16.82
CA ARG A 94 -70.13 -6.60 16.28
C ARG A 94 -69.00 -6.45 15.21
N VAL A 95 -67.82 -6.26 15.74
CA VAL A 95 -66.61 -6.88 15.12
C VAL A 95 -65.88 -7.65 16.22
N MET A 96 -65.66 -8.94 16.00
CA MET A 96 -64.93 -9.85 16.91
C MET A 96 -63.58 -9.25 17.31
N PRO A 97 -63.20 -9.31 18.59
CA PRO A 97 -61.85 -8.93 19.01
C PRO A 97 -60.89 -10.02 18.53
N MET A 98 -60.16 -9.73 17.47
CA MET A 98 -58.98 -10.48 17.11
C MET A 98 -57.94 -10.20 18.22
N ARG A 99 -57.93 -11.05 19.26
CA ARG A 99 -56.95 -11.05 20.33
C ARG A 99 -55.61 -11.45 19.71
N TRP A 100 -54.90 -10.52 19.09
CA TRP A 100 -53.50 -10.72 18.70
C TRP A 100 -52.67 -10.71 19.99
N ASN A 101 -52.11 -11.86 20.32
CA ASN A 101 -51.34 -12.09 21.53
C ASN A 101 -49.95 -11.48 21.32
N TRP A 102 -49.75 -10.22 21.71
CA TRP A 102 -48.51 -9.44 21.50
C TRP A 102 -47.30 -10.00 22.28
N ARG A 103 -47.53 -10.96 23.17
CA ARG A 103 -46.46 -11.59 23.97
C ARG A 103 -45.38 -12.28 23.13
N TRP A 104 -45.67 -12.70 21.90
CA TRP A 104 -44.68 -13.31 21.02
C TRP A 104 -43.69 -12.28 20.44
N ILE A 105 -44.07 -11.01 20.33
CA ILE A 105 -43.16 -9.91 19.89
C ILE A 105 -42.14 -9.62 21.01
N ASP A 106 -42.57 -9.62 22.27
CA ASP A 106 -41.65 -9.47 23.41
C ASP A 106 -40.61 -10.60 23.41
N TYR A 107 -41.05 -11.84 23.17
CA TYR A 107 -40.15 -12.98 23.05
C TYR A 107 -39.21 -12.92 21.85
N LEU A 108 -39.65 -12.38 20.69
CA LEU A 108 -38.79 -12.17 19.53
C LEU A 108 -37.76 -11.08 19.80
N ILE A 109 -38.13 -9.99 20.45
CA ILE A 109 -37.21 -8.92 20.83
C ILE A 109 -36.18 -9.46 21.84
N ILE A 110 -36.61 -10.19 22.87
CA ILE A 110 -35.70 -10.81 23.84
C ILE A 110 -34.83 -11.86 23.19
N ALA A 111 -35.34 -12.69 22.30
CA ALA A 111 -34.56 -13.68 21.55
C ALA A 111 -33.56 -12.99 20.63
N GLY A 112 -33.95 -11.92 19.94
CA GLY A 112 -33.05 -11.11 19.11
C GLY A 112 -31.92 -10.45 19.92
N LEU A 113 -32.24 -9.87 21.07
CA LEU A 113 -31.25 -9.28 21.99
C LEU A 113 -30.31 -10.34 22.58
N LEU A 114 -30.84 -11.51 22.95
CA LEU A 114 -30.04 -12.63 23.44
C LEU A 114 -29.15 -13.21 22.32
N THR A 115 -29.63 -13.26 21.09
CA THR A 115 -28.85 -13.71 19.94
C THR A 115 -27.71 -12.71 19.62
N ILE A 116 -28.01 -11.41 19.66
CA ILE A 116 -27.00 -10.36 19.51
C ILE A 116 -25.99 -10.41 20.66
N LEU A 117 -26.45 -10.56 21.89
CA LEU A 117 -25.61 -10.70 23.08
C LEU A 117 -24.74 -11.98 23.00
N ALA A 118 -25.32 -13.11 22.61
CA ALA A 118 -24.60 -14.37 22.42
C ALA A 118 -23.57 -14.25 21.26
N PHE A 119 -23.92 -13.55 20.18
CA PHE A 119 -23.02 -13.29 19.06
C PHE A 119 -21.88 -12.34 19.47
N VAL A 120 -22.15 -11.30 20.26
CA VAL A 120 -21.12 -10.39 20.80
C VAL A 120 -20.25 -11.10 21.85
N LEU A 121 -20.82 -11.97 22.67
CA LEU A 121 -20.07 -12.76 23.67
C LEU A 121 -19.29 -13.92 23.01
N ALA A 122 -19.81 -14.50 21.93
CA ALA A 122 -19.13 -15.55 21.16
C ALA A 122 -17.98 -14.97 20.28
N ARG A 123 -18.10 -13.73 19.83
CA ARG A 123 -17.01 -12.91 19.34
C ARG A 123 -16.46 -12.16 20.55
N GLY A 124 -15.62 -12.82 21.33
CA GLY A 124 -14.82 -12.14 22.35
C GLY A 124 -14.09 -10.92 21.78
N PRO A 125 -13.54 -10.03 22.59
CA PRO A 125 -12.88 -8.79 22.14
C PRO A 125 -11.72 -8.99 21.17
N ASP A 126 -11.32 -10.23 20.91
CA ASP A 126 -10.23 -10.63 20.02
C ASP A 126 -10.74 -11.52 18.88
N GLY A 127 -11.55 -10.95 17.98
CA GLY A 127 -12.06 -11.62 16.77
C GLY A 127 -11.00 -11.95 15.71
N ASN A 128 -9.72 -11.97 16.06
CA ASN A 128 -8.62 -12.40 15.20
C ASN A 128 -7.40 -12.89 15.99
N SER A 129 -7.61 -13.67 17.08
CA SER A 129 -6.50 -14.49 17.60
C SER A 129 -6.30 -15.67 16.63
N ARG A 130 -5.58 -15.42 15.51
CA ARG A 130 -4.77 -16.50 14.94
C ARG A 130 -3.89 -16.95 16.10
N ASP A 131 -4.01 -18.21 16.50
CA ASP A 131 -3.09 -18.79 17.49
C ASP A 131 -1.67 -18.56 16.97
N LEU A 132 -0.92 -17.68 17.64
CA LEU A 132 0.46 -17.41 17.26
C LEU A 132 1.23 -18.72 17.34
N PRO A 133 2.00 -19.09 16.30
CA PRO A 133 2.72 -20.36 16.28
C PRO A 133 3.67 -20.44 17.47
N GLU A 134 3.62 -21.54 18.25
CA GLU A 134 4.45 -21.68 19.46
C GLU A 134 5.94 -21.67 19.16
N ARG A 135 6.34 -22.18 17.99
CA ARG A 135 7.74 -22.21 17.52
C ARG A 135 7.94 -21.18 16.43
N SER A 136 7.77 -19.92 16.81
CA SER A 136 8.04 -18.80 15.92
C SER A 136 8.68 -17.64 16.68
N ILE A 137 9.57 -16.94 16.02
CA ILE A 137 10.36 -15.86 16.62
C ILE A 137 10.56 -14.71 15.63
N ALA A 138 10.52 -13.48 16.16
CA ALA A 138 11.07 -12.31 15.49
C ALA A 138 12.27 -11.78 16.29
N VAL A 139 13.34 -11.47 15.59
CA VAL A 139 14.53 -10.81 16.14
C VAL A 139 14.42 -9.32 15.84
N LEU A 140 14.18 -8.52 16.86
CA LEU A 140 14.09 -7.06 16.71
C LEU A 140 15.49 -6.44 16.60
N PRO A 141 15.64 -5.26 15.96
CA PRO A 141 16.90 -4.54 15.92
C PRO A 141 17.36 -4.22 17.35
N PHE A 142 18.66 -4.44 17.62
CA PHE A 142 19.18 -4.16 18.95
C PHE A 142 19.41 -2.66 19.13
N ALA A 143 19.08 -2.16 20.32
CA ALA A 143 19.28 -0.75 20.65
C ALA A 143 20.78 -0.43 20.84
N ASP A 144 21.23 0.69 20.27
CA ASP A 144 22.58 1.21 20.47
C ASP A 144 22.66 2.01 21.78
N LEU A 145 23.38 1.48 22.75
CA LEU A 145 23.66 2.12 24.03
C LEU A 145 25.12 2.57 24.14
N SER A 146 25.84 2.67 23.03
CA SER A 146 27.21 3.14 22.95
C SER A 146 27.30 4.64 23.27
N PRO A 147 28.43 5.13 23.84
CA PRO A 147 28.54 6.54 24.21
C PRO A 147 28.41 7.52 23.04
N GLU A 148 28.89 7.13 21.86
CA GLU A 148 28.91 7.95 20.66
C GLU A 148 27.64 7.74 19.78
N GLN A 149 26.85 6.71 20.06
CA GLN A 149 25.63 6.32 19.31
C GLN A 149 25.85 6.17 17.79
N ASP A 150 27.06 5.76 17.39
CA ASP A 150 27.47 5.59 15.99
C ASP A 150 27.63 4.12 15.58
N THR A 151 27.18 3.19 16.45
CA THR A 151 27.33 1.73 16.27
C THR A 151 26.03 1.04 15.87
N GLY A 152 25.03 1.78 15.38
CA GLY A 152 23.75 1.24 14.93
C GLY A 152 23.89 0.14 13.86
N TYR A 153 24.83 0.30 12.91
CA TYR A 153 25.17 -0.73 11.91
C TYR A 153 25.62 -2.05 12.55
N PHE A 154 26.34 -1.98 13.68
CA PHE A 154 26.81 -3.16 14.41
C PHE A 154 25.68 -3.83 15.20
N CYS A 155 24.80 -3.04 15.83
CA CYS A 155 23.60 -3.53 16.52
C CYS A 155 22.70 -4.30 15.55
N ASP A 156 22.51 -3.77 14.35
CA ASP A 156 21.79 -4.42 13.27
C ASP A 156 22.45 -5.71 12.83
N GLY A 157 23.75 -5.67 12.56
CA GLY A 157 24.49 -6.85 12.15
C GLY A 157 24.45 -7.97 13.19
N MET A 158 24.42 -7.62 14.50
CA MET A 158 24.24 -8.58 15.58
C MET A 158 22.89 -9.27 15.52
N ALA A 159 21.82 -8.51 15.38
CA ALA A 159 20.46 -9.05 15.27
C ALA A 159 20.28 -9.89 13.99
N GLU A 160 20.85 -9.45 12.87
CA GLU A 160 20.81 -10.17 11.60
C GLU A 160 21.56 -11.51 11.68
N ALA A 161 22.76 -11.54 12.23
CA ALA A 161 23.52 -12.80 12.34
C ALA A 161 22.79 -13.84 13.20
N ILE A 162 22.05 -13.41 14.23
CA ILE A 162 21.21 -14.29 15.03
C ILE A 162 20.00 -14.78 14.19
N LEU A 163 19.37 -13.89 13.42
CA LEU A 163 18.27 -14.24 12.55
C LEU A 163 18.69 -15.24 11.49
N ASP A 164 19.82 -15.01 10.82
CA ASP A 164 20.38 -15.88 9.78
C ASP A 164 20.73 -17.28 10.34
N ALA A 165 21.21 -17.33 11.60
CA ALA A 165 21.49 -18.59 12.28
C ALA A 165 20.21 -19.40 12.62
N LEU A 166 19.10 -18.72 12.85
CA LEU A 166 17.83 -19.34 13.21
C LEU A 166 16.98 -19.73 11.99
N ALA A 167 17.10 -18.99 10.88
CA ALA A 167 16.27 -19.15 9.68
C ALA A 167 16.33 -20.57 9.05
N PRO A 168 17.48 -21.27 8.98
CA PRO A 168 17.57 -22.61 8.41
C PRO A 168 16.99 -23.71 9.29
N LEU A 169 16.66 -23.43 10.56
CA LEU A 169 16.26 -24.46 11.51
C LEU A 169 14.88 -24.99 11.23
N SER A 170 14.80 -26.28 10.88
CA SER A 170 13.52 -26.96 10.61
C SER A 170 12.64 -26.97 11.87
N GLY A 171 11.37 -26.55 11.68
CA GLY A 171 10.38 -26.48 12.76
C GLY A 171 10.43 -25.18 13.58
N LEU A 172 11.23 -24.19 13.21
CA LEU A 172 11.19 -22.82 13.70
C LEU A 172 10.76 -21.89 12.56
N GLN A 173 9.74 -21.09 12.81
CA GLN A 173 9.36 -19.99 11.92
C GLN A 173 10.04 -18.73 12.37
N VAL A 174 10.85 -18.13 11.53
CA VAL A 174 11.58 -16.90 11.84
C VAL A 174 11.02 -15.78 10.99
N ALA A 175 10.52 -14.72 11.63
CA ALA A 175 10.04 -13.54 10.91
C ALA A 175 11.19 -12.92 10.13
N ALA A 176 10.90 -12.51 8.89
CA ALA A 176 11.93 -11.91 8.06
C ALA A 176 12.46 -10.61 8.69
N ARG A 177 13.73 -10.34 8.40
CA ARG A 177 14.43 -9.17 8.86
C ARG A 177 13.68 -7.86 8.58
N THR A 178 13.21 -7.71 7.35
CA THR A 178 12.51 -6.49 6.89
C THR A 178 11.30 -6.16 7.74
N SER A 179 10.51 -7.17 8.13
CA SER A 179 9.38 -7.01 9.03
C SER A 179 9.80 -6.66 10.44
N SER A 180 10.76 -7.38 11.00
CA SER A 180 11.24 -7.15 12.38
C SER A 180 11.86 -5.77 12.54
N PHE A 181 12.61 -5.31 11.54
CA PHE A 181 13.34 -4.04 11.56
C PHE A 181 12.49 -2.82 11.25
N SER A 182 11.29 -3.00 10.67
CA SER A 182 10.33 -1.90 10.50
C SER A 182 9.81 -1.33 11.83
N PHE A 183 10.00 -2.04 12.93
CA PHE A 183 9.62 -1.64 14.28
C PHE A 183 10.77 -1.06 15.12
N ARG A 184 11.85 -0.59 14.49
CA ARG A 184 13.04 -0.05 15.17
C ARG A 184 12.70 0.95 16.27
N ASP A 185 12.02 1.99 16.02
CA ASP A 185 11.73 3.06 16.97
C ASP A 185 10.25 3.00 17.43
N SER A 186 9.67 1.80 17.47
CA SER A 186 8.27 1.62 17.83
C SER A 186 8.10 1.53 19.35
N ASP A 187 7.25 2.37 19.90
CA ASP A 187 6.77 2.29 21.29
C ASP A 187 5.63 1.28 21.48
N ALA A 188 5.35 0.46 20.47
CA ALA A 188 4.26 -0.51 20.52
C ALA A 188 4.51 -1.60 21.58
N ASP A 189 3.42 -2.06 22.21
CA ASP A 189 3.47 -3.17 23.16
C ASP A 189 3.95 -4.46 22.47
N VAL A 190 4.81 -5.22 23.13
CA VAL A 190 5.36 -6.50 22.67
C VAL A 190 4.29 -7.43 22.12
N ARG A 191 3.10 -7.45 22.73
CA ARG A 191 1.96 -8.29 22.30
C ARG A 191 1.36 -7.80 20.98
N GLU A 192 1.41 -6.52 20.72
CA GLU A 192 0.99 -5.93 19.44
C GLU A 192 2.01 -6.24 18.35
N LEU A 193 3.29 -6.07 18.64
CA LEU A 193 4.38 -6.45 17.72
C LEU A 193 4.33 -7.93 17.35
N ALA A 194 4.14 -8.81 18.34
CA ALA A 194 4.04 -10.25 18.11
C ALA A 194 2.86 -10.61 17.18
N ARG A 195 1.69 -9.97 17.36
CA ARG A 195 0.52 -10.18 16.50
C ARG A 195 0.75 -9.67 15.08
N THR A 196 1.35 -8.51 14.94
CA THR A 196 1.65 -7.91 13.63
C THR A 196 2.67 -8.75 12.86
N LEU A 197 3.69 -9.25 13.54
CA LEU A 197 4.72 -10.12 12.98
C LEU A 197 4.29 -11.59 12.84
N GLY A 198 3.13 -11.97 13.41
CA GLY A 198 2.63 -13.34 13.35
C GLY A 198 3.46 -14.36 14.14
N VAL A 199 4.19 -13.92 15.18
CA VAL A 199 5.14 -14.77 15.93
C VAL A 199 4.75 -14.93 17.38
N GLY A 200 5.05 -16.12 17.96
CA GLY A 200 4.84 -16.42 19.38
C GLY A 200 5.88 -15.82 20.31
N THR A 201 7.06 -15.46 19.82
CA THR A 201 8.18 -15.02 20.64
C THR A 201 8.92 -13.86 19.98
N LEU A 202 9.45 -12.94 20.79
CA LEU A 202 10.28 -11.81 20.36
C LEU A 202 11.64 -11.85 21.06
N LEU A 203 12.71 -11.67 20.29
CA LEU A 203 14.04 -11.37 20.82
C LEU A 203 14.27 -9.86 20.76
N GLU A 204 14.54 -9.27 21.91
CA GLU A 204 14.94 -7.88 22.06
C GLU A 204 16.35 -7.81 22.64
N GLY A 205 17.10 -6.77 22.32
CA GLY A 205 18.41 -6.61 22.86
C GLY A 205 18.95 -5.18 22.77
N SER A 206 20.12 -5.00 23.40
CA SER A 206 20.90 -3.77 23.28
C SER A 206 22.38 -4.10 23.23
N VAL A 207 23.12 -3.25 22.54
CA VAL A 207 24.58 -3.34 22.44
C VAL A 207 25.21 -2.05 22.94
N ARG A 208 26.27 -2.16 23.71
CA ARG A 208 27.16 -1.06 24.06
C ARG A 208 28.58 -1.43 23.65
N LYS A 209 29.11 -0.72 22.68
CA LYS A 209 30.51 -0.83 22.25
C LYS A 209 31.35 0.29 22.90
N ASP A 210 32.50 -0.05 23.43
CA ASP A 210 33.44 0.88 24.03
C ASP A 210 34.87 0.40 23.68
N GLY A 211 35.41 0.97 22.61
CA GLY A 211 36.65 0.49 21.98
C GLY A 211 36.50 -0.96 21.49
N ASP A 212 37.37 -1.84 22.01
CA ASP A 212 37.38 -3.28 21.68
C ASP A 212 36.50 -4.13 22.60
N ARG A 213 35.71 -3.52 23.49
CA ARG A 213 34.78 -4.23 24.37
C ARG A 213 33.35 -4.05 23.90
N ILE A 214 32.59 -5.14 23.96
CA ILE A 214 31.16 -5.14 23.70
C ILE A 214 30.43 -5.69 24.94
N ARG A 215 29.32 -5.02 25.27
CA ARG A 215 28.33 -5.54 26.21
C ARG A 215 27.01 -5.70 25.46
N VAL A 216 26.56 -6.94 25.32
CA VAL A 216 25.33 -7.32 24.66
C VAL A 216 24.34 -7.83 25.70
N SER A 217 23.18 -7.19 25.80
CA SER A 217 22.08 -7.69 26.62
C SER A 217 20.99 -8.18 25.68
N ALA A 218 20.54 -9.42 25.87
CA ALA A 218 19.48 -10.03 25.06
C ALA A 218 18.40 -10.59 25.99
N ARG A 219 17.13 -10.48 25.56
CA ARG A 219 15.97 -11.03 26.26
C ARG A 219 14.96 -11.61 25.29
N LEU A 220 14.42 -12.76 25.67
CA LEU A 220 13.36 -13.45 24.94
C LEU A 220 12.03 -13.23 25.65
N VAL A 221 11.02 -12.79 24.93
CA VAL A 221 9.70 -12.41 25.48
C VAL A 221 8.59 -13.20 24.79
N ASP A 222 7.66 -13.75 25.55
CA ASP A 222 6.44 -14.39 25.04
C ASP A 222 5.51 -13.32 24.45
N GLY A 223 5.24 -13.41 23.18
CA GLY A 223 4.45 -12.43 22.43
C GLY A 223 2.95 -12.42 22.79
N ARG A 224 2.43 -13.46 23.46
CA ARG A 224 1.03 -13.55 23.89
C ARG A 224 0.83 -12.88 25.23
N THR A 225 1.78 -13.09 26.15
CA THR A 225 1.68 -12.67 27.55
C THR A 225 2.50 -11.43 27.88
N GLY A 226 3.55 -11.15 27.10
CA GLY A 226 4.54 -10.10 27.38
C GLY A 226 5.53 -10.50 28.49
N HIS A 227 5.51 -11.76 28.93
CA HIS A 227 6.43 -12.22 29.98
C HIS A 227 7.78 -12.61 29.41
N GLN A 228 8.85 -12.24 30.11
CA GLN A 228 10.21 -12.64 29.79
C GLN A 228 10.39 -14.13 29.99
N LEU A 229 10.87 -14.84 28.95
CA LEU A 229 11.17 -16.26 28.97
C LEU A 229 12.63 -16.51 29.35
N TRP A 230 13.52 -15.64 28.87
CA TRP A 230 14.96 -15.72 29.10
C TRP A 230 15.60 -14.34 29.00
N SER A 231 16.72 -14.12 29.68
CA SER A 231 17.55 -12.93 29.54
C SER A 231 18.96 -13.20 30.01
N GLU A 232 19.95 -12.70 29.27
CA GLU A 232 21.35 -12.79 29.59
C GLU A 232 22.10 -11.54 29.11
N THR A 233 23.24 -11.25 29.78
CA THR A 233 24.14 -10.16 29.41
C THR A 233 25.56 -10.72 29.23
N TYR A 234 26.12 -10.46 28.06
CA TYR A 234 27.47 -10.85 27.66
C TYR A 234 28.37 -9.63 27.70
N ASP A 235 29.48 -9.72 28.42
CA ASP A 235 30.56 -8.70 28.46
C ASP A 235 31.81 -9.37 27.91
N ARG A 236 32.22 -9.04 26.70
CA ARG A 236 33.25 -9.73 25.93
C ARG A 236 34.13 -8.73 25.15
N MET A 237 35.23 -9.25 24.60
CA MET A 237 35.99 -8.52 23.58
C MET A 237 35.25 -8.59 22.23
N LEU A 238 35.49 -7.61 21.36
CA LEU A 238 34.88 -7.56 20.02
C LEU A 238 35.23 -8.79 19.17
N GLU A 239 36.45 -9.37 19.39
CA GLU A 239 36.88 -10.62 18.75
C GLU A 239 36.02 -11.83 19.08
N ASP A 240 35.24 -11.79 20.15
CA ASP A 240 34.33 -12.85 20.57
C ASP A 240 32.88 -12.65 20.03
N VAL A 241 32.66 -11.70 19.14
CA VAL A 241 31.28 -11.33 18.69
C VAL A 241 30.51 -12.53 18.16
N PHE A 242 31.12 -13.36 17.32
CA PHE A 242 30.47 -14.55 16.77
C PHE A 242 30.16 -15.60 17.85
N ALA A 243 30.98 -15.73 18.88
CA ALA A 243 30.68 -16.60 20.01
C ALA A 243 29.50 -16.09 20.85
N VAL A 244 29.32 -14.77 20.95
CA VAL A 244 28.13 -14.16 21.59
C VAL A 244 26.87 -14.44 20.78
N GLN A 245 26.93 -14.26 19.46
CA GLN A 245 25.83 -14.55 18.56
C GLN A 245 25.44 -16.04 18.64
N ASP A 246 26.37 -16.95 18.58
CA ASP A 246 26.12 -18.40 18.69
C ASP A 246 25.51 -18.75 20.08
N SER A 247 25.98 -18.14 21.15
CA SER A 247 25.44 -18.36 22.50
C SER A 247 23.99 -17.91 22.62
N ILE A 248 23.64 -16.76 22.06
CA ILE A 248 22.26 -16.24 22.04
C ILE A 248 21.37 -17.17 21.19
N SER A 249 21.81 -17.56 20.00
CA SER A 249 21.08 -18.46 19.11
C SER A 249 20.80 -19.81 19.76
N ARG A 250 21.77 -20.40 20.47
CA ARG A 250 21.59 -21.65 21.24
C ARG A 250 20.58 -21.49 22.36
N ALA A 251 20.66 -20.41 23.14
CA ALA A 251 19.69 -20.14 24.19
C ALA A 251 18.25 -20.05 23.66
N ILE A 252 18.06 -19.44 22.49
CA ILE A 252 16.74 -19.37 21.81
C ILE A 252 16.26 -20.78 21.44
N VAL A 253 17.12 -21.57 20.82
CA VAL A 253 16.84 -22.98 20.41
C VAL A 253 16.41 -23.81 21.62
N ASP A 254 17.13 -23.67 22.74
CA ASP A 254 16.84 -24.39 23.98
C ASP A 254 15.47 -23.98 24.57
N VAL A 255 15.20 -22.68 24.66
CA VAL A 255 13.94 -22.16 25.21
C VAL A 255 12.76 -22.57 24.34
N LEU A 256 12.88 -22.51 23.02
CA LEU A 256 11.83 -22.86 22.07
C LEU A 256 11.74 -24.38 21.80
N ARG A 257 12.65 -25.18 22.37
CA ARG A 257 12.73 -26.63 22.21
C ARG A 257 12.76 -27.06 20.75
N VAL A 258 13.55 -26.38 19.94
CA VAL A 258 13.80 -26.72 18.55
C VAL A 258 14.86 -27.83 18.51
N GLN A 259 14.62 -28.87 17.71
CA GLN A 259 15.61 -29.93 17.55
C GLN A 259 16.70 -29.49 16.55
N VAL A 260 17.91 -29.41 16.99
CA VAL A 260 19.10 -29.20 16.14
C VAL A 260 19.75 -30.55 15.90
N LEU A 261 19.89 -30.92 14.62
CA LEU A 261 20.44 -32.23 14.24
C LEU A 261 21.96 -32.30 14.34
N ASP A 262 22.63 -31.16 14.47
CA ASP A 262 24.08 -31.08 14.54
C ASP A 262 24.49 -30.21 15.73
N GLU A 263 25.53 -30.66 16.50
CA GLU A 263 26.13 -29.89 17.59
C GLU A 263 27.11 -28.79 17.08
N ALA A 264 27.21 -28.59 15.76
CA ALA A 264 28.00 -27.56 15.13
C ALA A 264 27.55 -26.15 15.56
N LYS A 265 28.41 -25.16 15.35
CA LYS A 265 28.03 -23.74 15.58
C LYS A 265 26.83 -23.37 14.75
N LEU A 266 25.83 -22.74 15.37
CA LEU A 266 24.64 -22.23 14.68
C LEU A 266 24.98 -21.01 13.84
N VAL A 267 25.89 -20.16 14.33
CA VAL A 267 26.35 -18.96 13.59
C VAL A 267 27.55 -19.34 12.75
N GLU A 268 27.39 -19.27 11.44
CA GLU A 268 28.52 -19.33 10.51
C GLU A 268 29.33 -18.04 10.61
N VAL A 269 30.65 -18.19 10.76
CA VAL A 269 31.60 -17.09 10.71
C VAL A 269 31.81 -16.69 9.26
N PRO A 270 31.31 -15.53 8.80
CA PRO A 270 31.37 -15.18 7.39
C PRO A 270 32.78 -14.75 6.93
N THR A 271 33.64 -14.36 7.85
CA THR A 271 35.06 -14.02 7.66
C THR A 271 35.80 -14.10 9.00
N ASP A 272 37.04 -14.53 8.96
CA ASP A 272 37.93 -14.55 10.15
C ASP A 272 38.51 -13.16 10.45
N ASP A 273 38.47 -12.19 9.54
CA ASP A 273 38.96 -10.82 9.77
C ASP A 273 37.78 -9.91 10.20
N GLN A 274 37.83 -9.51 11.46
CA GLN A 274 36.83 -8.65 12.09
C GLN A 274 36.69 -7.27 11.41
N ARG A 275 37.82 -6.72 10.93
CA ARG A 275 37.80 -5.42 10.24
C ARG A 275 37.07 -5.57 8.88
N ALA A 276 37.24 -6.73 8.20
CA ALA A 276 36.48 -7.05 7.01
C ALA A 276 34.97 -7.13 7.33
N TYR A 277 34.62 -7.77 8.45
CA TYR A 277 33.23 -7.85 8.89
C TYR A 277 32.67 -6.48 9.25
N GLU A 278 33.41 -5.63 9.94
CA GLU A 278 32.98 -4.27 10.29
C GLU A 278 32.76 -3.40 9.03
N GLU A 279 33.67 -3.44 8.05
CA GLU A 279 33.50 -2.72 6.77
C GLU A 279 32.30 -3.25 6.00
N TYR A 280 32.06 -4.56 6.01
CA TYR A 280 30.86 -5.18 5.41
C TYR A 280 29.57 -4.67 6.07
N LEU A 281 29.49 -4.65 7.41
CA LEU A 281 28.30 -4.16 8.11
C LEU A 281 28.02 -2.68 7.82
N ARG A 282 29.06 -1.85 7.73
CA ARG A 282 28.93 -0.44 7.32
C ARG A 282 28.43 -0.30 5.88
N GLY A 283 28.93 -1.12 4.96
CA GLY A 283 28.48 -1.17 3.57
C GLY A 283 27.01 -1.59 3.46
N ARG A 284 26.60 -2.59 4.25
CA ARG A 284 25.19 -3.03 4.33
C ARG A 284 24.26 -1.95 4.87
N ASP A 285 24.69 -1.26 5.93
CA ASP A 285 23.92 -0.16 6.51
C ASP A 285 23.71 0.96 5.48
N GLN A 286 24.77 1.31 4.75
CA GLN A 286 24.73 2.32 3.71
C GLN A 286 23.87 1.91 2.51
N LEU A 287 23.96 0.65 2.08
CA LEU A 287 23.11 0.08 1.04
C LEU A 287 21.62 0.13 1.40
N ARG A 288 21.31 -0.04 2.68
CA ARG A 288 19.95 -0.05 3.19
C ARG A 288 19.31 1.34 3.29
N ASN A 289 20.08 2.27 3.86
CA ASN A 289 19.62 3.61 4.18
C ASN A 289 19.85 4.60 3.04
N GLY A 290 20.67 4.22 2.04
CA GLY A 290 20.96 5.00 0.86
C GLY A 290 19.76 5.15 -0.06
N ASN A 291 19.69 6.30 -0.71
CA ASN A 291 18.68 6.62 -1.71
C ASN A 291 19.22 7.44 -2.88
N THR A 292 20.54 7.63 -2.93
CA THR A 292 21.25 8.35 -4.00
C THR A 292 22.32 7.46 -4.63
N VAL A 293 22.74 7.80 -5.85
CA VAL A 293 23.84 7.12 -6.53
C VAL A 293 25.12 7.16 -5.70
N GLU A 294 25.37 8.28 -5.02
CA GLU A 294 26.53 8.48 -4.17
C GLU A 294 26.53 7.57 -2.93
N ASP A 295 25.35 7.40 -2.28
CA ASP A 295 25.21 6.48 -1.14
C ASP A 295 25.59 5.06 -1.54
N TYR A 296 25.07 4.58 -2.67
CA TYR A 296 25.38 3.24 -3.16
C TYR A 296 26.82 3.08 -3.63
N ALA A 297 27.43 4.15 -4.18
CA ALA A 297 28.85 4.15 -4.52
C ALA A 297 29.72 4.03 -3.25
N GLN A 298 29.36 4.71 -2.17
CA GLN A 298 30.04 4.56 -0.88
C GLN A 298 29.87 3.15 -0.29
N ALA A 299 28.70 2.52 -0.46
CA ALA A 299 28.50 1.14 -0.08
C ALA A 299 29.45 0.19 -0.84
N VAL A 300 29.64 0.38 -2.15
CA VAL A 300 30.62 -0.36 -2.96
C VAL A 300 32.02 -0.21 -2.37
N GLU A 301 32.47 1.02 -2.07
CA GLU A 301 33.80 1.25 -1.46
C GLU A 301 33.99 0.50 -0.15
N ARG A 302 32.94 0.43 0.69
CA ARG A 302 33.00 -0.32 1.97
C ARG A 302 33.17 -1.81 1.73
N PHE A 303 32.41 -2.38 0.80
CA PHE A 303 32.52 -3.79 0.45
C PHE A 303 33.88 -4.11 -0.20
N GLU A 304 34.40 -3.24 -1.05
CA GLU A 304 35.75 -3.38 -1.62
C GLU A 304 36.83 -3.37 -0.52
N ARG A 305 36.72 -2.50 0.49
CA ARG A 305 37.64 -2.51 1.65
C ARG A 305 37.55 -3.82 2.41
N ALA A 306 36.33 -4.36 2.59
CA ALA A 306 36.16 -5.68 3.20
C ALA A 306 36.88 -6.76 2.39
N LEU A 307 36.82 -6.73 1.05
CA LEU A 307 37.51 -7.67 0.16
C LEU A 307 39.03 -7.50 0.12
N VAL A 308 39.53 -6.29 0.39
CA VAL A 308 40.98 -6.05 0.55
C VAL A 308 41.51 -6.74 1.83
N LEU A 309 40.71 -6.78 2.90
CA LEU A 309 41.04 -7.41 4.16
C LEU A 309 40.86 -8.94 4.11
N ASP A 310 39.79 -9.39 3.48
CA ASP A 310 39.49 -10.79 3.20
C ASP A 310 38.97 -10.98 1.78
N SER A 311 39.84 -11.40 0.87
CA SER A 311 39.48 -11.63 -0.55
C SER A 311 38.50 -12.78 -0.76
N GLY A 312 38.27 -13.64 0.23
CA GLY A 312 37.31 -14.75 0.22
C GLY A 312 35.90 -14.36 0.65
N PHE A 313 35.67 -13.11 1.06
CA PHE A 313 34.42 -12.69 1.69
C PHE A 313 33.25 -12.60 0.69
N GLY A 314 32.53 -13.70 0.47
CA GLY A 314 31.44 -13.84 -0.50
C GLY A 314 30.29 -12.85 -0.29
N LEU A 315 29.90 -12.58 0.96
CA LEU A 315 28.82 -11.63 1.27
C LEU A 315 29.17 -10.19 0.86
N ALA A 316 30.44 -9.78 0.95
CA ALA A 316 30.86 -8.48 0.47
C ALA A 316 30.74 -8.35 -1.07
N ARG A 317 31.05 -9.44 -1.81
CA ARG A 317 30.80 -9.47 -3.28
C ARG A 317 29.33 -9.38 -3.62
N ALA A 318 28.45 -10.08 -2.87
CA ALA A 318 27.01 -9.97 -3.05
C ALA A 318 26.51 -8.54 -2.77
N GLY A 319 27.09 -7.88 -1.77
CA GLY A 319 26.83 -6.46 -1.47
C GLY A 319 27.18 -5.52 -2.64
N ILE A 320 28.33 -5.74 -3.29
CA ILE A 320 28.74 -4.97 -4.48
C ILE A 320 27.74 -5.16 -5.64
N CYS A 321 27.32 -6.43 -5.88
CA CYS A 321 26.31 -6.73 -6.90
C CYS A 321 25.05 -5.91 -6.68
N THR A 322 24.48 -5.96 -5.46
CA THR A 322 23.27 -5.22 -5.11
C THR A 322 23.46 -3.71 -5.20
N ALA A 323 24.61 -3.18 -4.77
CA ALA A 323 24.88 -1.75 -4.78
C ALA A 323 24.96 -1.18 -6.21
N TYR A 324 25.64 -1.87 -7.15
CA TYR A 324 25.66 -1.46 -8.55
C TYR A 324 24.26 -1.56 -9.19
N TRP A 325 23.46 -2.56 -8.82
CA TRP A 325 22.10 -2.68 -9.32
C TRP A 325 21.23 -1.51 -8.86
N GLN A 326 21.32 -1.12 -7.58
CA GLN A 326 20.57 0.03 -7.03
C GLN A 326 21.00 1.35 -7.71
N GLN A 327 22.28 1.52 -8.04
CA GLN A 327 22.72 2.67 -8.83
C GLN A 327 22.07 2.69 -10.21
N TYR A 328 22.04 1.53 -10.90
CA TYR A 328 21.40 1.40 -12.21
C TYR A 328 19.91 1.75 -12.14
N GLU A 329 19.18 1.25 -11.15
CA GLU A 329 17.75 1.55 -10.99
C GLU A 329 17.46 3.05 -10.84
N LEU A 330 18.39 3.81 -10.29
CA LEU A 330 18.23 5.27 -10.14
C LEU A 330 18.50 6.06 -11.43
N VAL A 331 19.48 5.65 -12.26
CA VAL A 331 19.95 6.47 -13.37
C VAL A 331 19.82 5.83 -14.75
N GLY A 332 19.54 4.53 -14.84
CA GLY A 332 19.38 3.78 -16.08
C GLY A 332 20.66 3.60 -16.90
N ASP A 333 21.84 3.76 -16.29
CA ASP A 333 23.14 3.63 -16.97
C ASP A 333 23.49 2.16 -17.20
N SER A 334 23.56 1.74 -18.47
CA SER A 334 23.85 0.36 -18.86
C SER A 334 25.20 -0.16 -18.36
N GLU A 335 26.20 0.72 -18.18
CA GLU A 335 27.51 0.34 -17.62
C GLU A 335 27.36 -0.15 -16.16
N LEU A 336 26.49 0.47 -15.38
CA LEU A 336 26.19 0.02 -14.01
C LEU A 336 25.49 -1.34 -14.00
N ALA A 337 24.59 -1.61 -14.95
CA ALA A 337 23.96 -2.94 -15.08
C ALA A 337 25.00 -4.01 -15.42
N GLU A 338 25.94 -3.75 -16.34
CA GLU A 338 27.02 -4.67 -16.66
C GLU A 338 27.95 -4.93 -15.46
N ARG A 339 28.29 -3.89 -14.69
CA ARG A 339 29.06 -4.02 -13.45
C ARG A 339 28.32 -4.84 -12.39
N ALA A 340 27.01 -4.62 -12.23
CA ALA A 340 26.20 -5.41 -11.34
C ALA A 340 26.23 -6.90 -11.72
N ILE A 341 25.99 -7.22 -12.99
CA ILE A 341 26.00 -8.61 -13.48
C ILE A 341 27.38 -9.26 -13.29
N ALA A 342 28.47 -8.53 -13.55
CA ALA A 342 29.82 -9.03 -13.35
C ALA A 342 30.10 -9.35 -11.87
N ALA A 343 29.77 -8.42 -10.98
CA ALA A 343 29.94 -8.60 -9.52
C ALA A 343 29.09 -9.74 -8.98
N CYS A 344 27.83 -9.88 -9.47
CA CYS A 344 26.95 -10.98 -9.11
C CYS A 344 27.52 -12.34 -9.50
N ARG A 345 28.09 -12.48 -10.70
CA ARG A 345 28.73 -13.74 -11.15
C ARG A 345 29.96 -14.08 -10.29
N GLU A 346 30.74 -13.09 -9.90
CA GLU A 346 31.87 -13.32 -8.99
C GLU A 346 31.39 -13.75 -7.60
N ALA A 347 30.27 -13.20 -7.12
CA ALA A 347 29.67 -13.58 -5.85
C ALA A 347 29.14 -15.03 -5.92
N GLU A 348 28.46 -15.41 -6.99
CA GLU A 348 27.94 -16.78 -7.20
C GLU A 348 29.08 -17.80 -7.22
N ALA A 349 30.19 -17.52 -7.93
CA ALA A 349 31.35 -18.42 -8.00
C ALA A 349 32.01 -18.67 -6.64
N GLY A 350 31.80 -17.78 -5.68
CA GLY A 350 32.38 -17.83 -4.32
C GLY A 350 31.44 -18.27 -3.21
N SER A 351 30.14 -18.41 -3.48
CA SER A 351 29.16 -18.69 -2.41
C SER A 351 27.83 -19.22 -2.96
N ASP A 352 27.36 -20.34 -2.42
CA ASP A 352 26.00 -20.87 -2.65
C ASP A 352 24.99 -20.40 -1.57
N ARG A 353 25.27 -19.32 -0.85
CA ARG A 353 24.34 -18.80 0.14
C ARG A 353 23.06 -18.29 -0.52
N ALA A 354 21.92 -18.58 0.10
CA ALA A 354 20.62 -18.18 -0.41
C ALA A 354 20.52 -16.65 -0.64
N GLU A 355 21.06 -15.83 0.24
CA GLU A 355 21.09 -14.36 0.09
C GLU A 355 21.78 -13.93 -1.22
N THR A 356 22.93 -14.53 -1.55
CA THR A 356 23.65 -14.25 -2.80
C THR A 356 22.83 -14.68 -4.02
N LEU A 357 22.25 -15.88 -3.96
CA LEU A 357 21.44 -16.43 -5.06
C LEU A 357 20.17 -15.62 -5.29
N VAL A 358 19.52 -15.11 -4.22
CA VAL A 358 18.35 -14.22 -4.31
C VAL A 358 18.73 -12.87 -4.94
N ALA A 359 19.84 -12.27 -4.50
CA ALA A 359 20.29 -10.99 -5.06
C ALA A 359 20.56 -11.11 -6.57
N LEU A 360 21.32 -12.12 -6.98
CA LEU A 360 21.63 -12.36 -8.39
C LEU A 360 20.38 -12.73 -9.20
N GLY A 361 19.49 -13.58 -8.64
CA GLY A 361 18.23 -13.96 -9.28
C GLY A 361 17.34 -12.74 -9.56
N ASN A 362 17.26 -11.79 -8.62
CA ASN A 362 16.52 -10.54 -8.83
C ASN A 362 17.13 -9.69 -9.94
N VAL A 363 18.46 -9.52 -9.98
CA VAL A 363 19.15 -8.78 -11.06
C VAL A 363 18.90 -9.45 -12.41
N TYR A 364 18.98 -10.76 -12.50
CA TYR A 364 18.72 -11.47 -13.76
C TYR A 364 17.28 -11.30 -14.23
N ARG A 365 16.30 -11.32 -13.32
CA ARG A 365 14.89 -11.06 -13.69
C ARG A 365 14.73 -9.67 -14.28
N GLU A 366 15.24 -8.63 -13.63
CA GLU A 366 15.13 -7.24 -14.09
C GLU A 366 15.87 -6.98 -15.42
N THR A 367 16.90 -7.76 -15.71
CA THR A 367 17.61 -7.71 -16.98
C THR A 367 17.05 -8.63 -18.06
N GLY A 368 15.84 -9.19 -17.85
CA GLY A 368 15.14 -10.06 -18.82
C GLY A 368 15.64 -11.51 -18.87
N ARG A 369 16.58 -11.88 -18.01
CA ARG A 369 17.14 -13.24 -17.93
C ARG A 369 16.30 -14.10 -16.97
N VAL A 370 15.02 -14.28 -17.31
CA VAL A 370 14.02 -14.88 -16.41
C VAL A 370 14.34 -16.36 -16.12
N VAL A 371 14.85 -17.11 -17.10
CA VAL A 371 15.18 -18.53 -16.91
C VAL A 371 16.29 -18.70 -15.87
N GLU A 372 17.38 -17.95 -16.01
CA GLU A 372 18.50 -18.01 -15.05
C GLU A 372 18.09 -17.48 -13.68
N SER A 373 17.21 -16.49 -13.63
CA SER A 373 16.61 -16.03 -12.38
C SER A 373 15.90 -17.17 -11.65
N ARG A 374 15.05 -17.91 -12.35
CA ARG A 374 14.31 -19.06 -11.78
C ARG A 374 15.23 -20.15 -11.25
N GLU A 375 16.30 -20.47 -11.98
CA GLU A 375 17.29 -21.47 -11.55
C GLU A 375 17.96 -21.07 -10.24
N LEU A 376 18.41 -19.80 -10.12
CA LEU A 376 19.07 -19.30 -8.92
C LEU A 376 18.12 -19.24 -7.72
N LEU A 377 16.89 -18.77 -7.92
CA LEU A 377 15.90 -18.66 -6.85
C LEU A 377 15.42 -20.05 -6.38
N THR A 378 15.38 -21.03 -7.28
CA THR A 378 15.11 -22.43 -6.92
C THR A 378 16.25 -22.99 -6.07
N ARG A 379 17.53 -22.79 -6.45
CA ARG A 379 18.69 -23.16 -5.64
C ARG A 379 18.67 -22.47 -4.26
N ALA A 380 18.25 -21.19 -4.21
CA ALA A 380 18.09 -20.50 -2.92
C ALA A 380 17.05 -21.20 -2.03
N LEU A 381 15.93 -21.66 -2.57
CA LEU A 381 14.91 -22.42 -1.84
C LEU A 381 15.33 -23.86 -1.49
N GLU A 382 16.22 -24.49 -2.28
CA GLU A 382 16.82 -25.76 -1.91
C GLU A 382 17.75 -25.61 -0.67
N ALA A 383 18.49 -24.50 -0.60
CA ALA A 383 19.32 -24.18 0.56
C ALA A 383 18.49 -23.72 1.77
N GLU A 384 17.50 -22.85 1.54
CA GLU A 384 16.64 -22.26 2.57
C GLU A 384 15.17 -22.34 2.16
N PRO A 385 14.46 -23.45 2.45
CA PRO A 385 13.06 -23.65 2.02
C PRO A 385 12.06 -22.64 2.57
N ASN A 386 12.41 -21.91 3.62
CA ASN A 386 11.57 -20.88 4.24
C ASN A 386 12.06 -19.46 3.94
N ASN A 387 12.84 -19.24 2.90
CA ASN A 387 13.29 -17.91 2.50
C ASN A 387 12.16 -17.16 1.76
N ALA A 388 11.52 -16.19 2.46
CA ALA A 388 10.40 -15.41 1.92
C ALA A 388 10.78 -14.63 0.66
N ASN A 389 12.00 -14.06 0.61
CA ASN A 389 12.46 -13.28 -0.54
C ASN A 389 12.71 -14.16 -1.77
N ALA A 390 13.21 -15.39 -1.56
CA ALA A 390 13.37 -16.35 -2.65
C ALA A 390 12.01 -16.77 -3.23
N HIS A 391 11.01 -17.04 -2.37
CA HIS A 391 9.64 -17.29 -2.83
C HIS A 391 9.07 -16.12 -3.61
N ALA A 392 9.18 -14.88 -3.09
CA ALA A 392 8.68 -13.69 -3.77
C ALA A 392 9.40 -13.43 -5.10
N GLY A 393 10.73 -13.60 -5.16
CA GLY A 393 11.51 -13.47 -6.39
C GLY A 393 11.10 -14.48 -7.46
N LEU A 394 10.94 -15.75 -7.06
CA LEU A 394 10.50 -16.84 -7.95
C LEU A 394 9.10 -16.56 -8.50
N ALA A 395 8.18 -16.11 -7.64
CA ALA A 395 6.83 -15.74 -8.05
C ALA A 395 6.84 -14.62 -9.11
N GLN A 396 7.68 -13.58 -8.93
CA GLN A 396 7.79 -12.51 -9.92
C GLN A 396 8.34 -13.01 -11.27
N SER A 397 9.28 -13.97 -11.26
CA SER A 397 9.76 -14.59 -12.47
C SER A 397 8.68 -15.43 -13.17
N MET A 398 7.89 -16.20 -12.40
CA MET A 398 6.74 -16.96 -12.90
C MET A 398 5.64 -16.05 -13.48
N ARG A 399 5.37 -14.91 -12.86
CA ARG A 399 4.42 -13.91 -13.35
C ARG A 399 4.83 -13.39 -14.73
N ILE A 400 6.11 -13.09 -14.95
CA ILE A 400 6.63 -12.65 -16.26
C ILE A 400 6.40 -13.71 -17.35
N ASP A 401 6.51 -15.00 -16.97
CA ASP A 401 6.23 -16.13 -17.88
C ASP A 401 4.71 -16.42 -18.03
N GLY A 402 3.84 -15.67 -17.35
CA GLY A 402 2.38 -15.84 -17.38
C GLY A 402 1.86 -16.98 -16.50
N GLU A 403 2.70 -17.58 -15.64
CA GLU A 403 2.33 -18.66 -14.72
C GLU A 403 1.68 -18.08 -13.44
N LEU A 404 0.52 -17.39 -13.59
CA LEU A 404 -0.07 -16.55 -12.52
C LEU A 404 -0.49 -17.37 -11.28
N GLU A 405 -1.03 -18.58 -11.44
CA GLU A 405 -1.43 -19.44 -10.32
C GLU A 405 -0.22 -19.93 -9.52
N ALA A 406 0.89 -20.26 -10.19
CA ALA A 406 2.13 -20.64 -9.52
C ALA A 406 2.75 -19.43 -8.79
N ALA A 407 2.70 -18.25 -9.40
CA ALA A 407 3.15 -17.00 -8.78
C ALA A 407 2.32 -16.68 -7.51
N GLU A 408 1.00 -16.81 -7.56
CA GLU A 408 0.11 -16.64 -6.41
C GLU A 408 0.48 -17.60 -5.27
N HIS A 409 0.70 -18.87 -5.57
CA HIS A 409 1.09 -19.87 -4.57
C HIS A 409 2.40 -19.47 -3.85
N HIS A 410 3.43 -19.11 -4.61
CA HIS A 410 4.71 -18.71 -4.03
C HIS A 410 4.62 -17.39 -3.25
N LEU A 411 3.82 -16.41 -3.70
CA LEU A 411 3.56 -15.19 -2.94
C LEU A 411 2.77 -15.45 -1.66
N GLY A 412 1.81 -16.37 -1.69
CA GLY A 412 1.12 -16.82 -0.48
C GLY A 412 2.10 -17.38 0.55
N ARG A 413 3.07 -18.19 0.11
CA ARG A 413 4.16 -18.70 0.98
C ARG A 413 5.05 -17.56 1.50
N ALA A 414 5.40 -16.59 0.67
CA ALA A 414 6.18 -15.43 1.09
C ALA A 414 5.45 -14.61 2.17
N ILE A 415 4.13 -14.39 2.01
CA ILE A 415 3.30 -13.68 2.98
C ILE A 415 3.15 -14.49 4.28
N ASP A 416 2.98 -15.81 4.20
CA ASP A 416 2.93 -16.67 5.40
C ASP A 416 4.23 -16.61 6.22
N LEU A 417 5.38 -16.51 5.53
CA LEU A 417 6.71 -16.45 6.13
C LEU A 417 7.05 -15.05 6.64
N ASP A 418 6.58 -14.01 5.95
CA ASP A 418 6.83 -12.61 6.27
C ASP A 418 5.56 -11.76 6.10
N PRO A 419 4.56 -11.87 7.03
CA PRO A 419 3.26 -11.23 6.89
C PRO A 419 3.29 -9.71 7.04
N ALA A 420 4.36 -9.13 7.57
CA ALA A 420 4.50 -7.70 7.78
C ALA A 420 5.29 -6.99 6.66
N TYR A 421 5.80 -7.71 5.68
CA TYR A 421 6.54 -7.10 4.58
C TYR A 421 5.61 -6.66 3.45
N TRP A 422 5.32 -5.37 3.43
CA TRP A 422 4.36 -4.74 2.52
C TRP A 422 4.60 -5.05 1.03
N ARG A 423 5.86 -5.30 0.61
CA ARG A 423 6.19 -5.59 -0.80
C ARG A 423 5.62 -6.93 -1.28
N HIS A 424 5.43 -7.91 -0.38
CA HIS A 424 4.79 -9.19 -0.74
C HIS A 424 3.31 -8.98 -1.11
N HIS A 425 2.61 -8.12 -0.35
CA HIS A 425 1.24 -7.73 -0.68
C HIS A 425 1.15 -6.92 -1.96
N MET A 426 2.12 -6.03 -2.24
CA MET A 426 2.20 -5.34 -3.53
C MET A 426 2.39 -6.31 -4.70
N ALA A 427 3.26 -7.31 -4.53
CA ALA A 427 3.49 -8.33 -5.54
C ALA A 427 2.26 -9.21 -5.77
N MET A 428 1.56 -9.59 -4.68
CA MET A 428 0.30 -10.34 -4.73
C MET A 428 -0.78 -9.53 -5.45
N ALA A 429 -0.97 -8.26 -5.08
CA ALA A 429 -1.92 -7.37 -5.73
C ALA A 429 -1.70 -7.29 -7.25
N ARG A 430 -0.44 -7.27 -7.69
CA ARG A 430 -0.13 -7.27 -9.13
C ARG A 430 -0.56 -8.55 -9.82
N VAL A 431 -0.32 -9.71 -9.22
CA VAL A 431 -0.77 -11.01 -9.75
C VAL A 431 -2.29 -11.09 -9.79
N MET A 432 -2.99 -10.67 -8.71
CA MET A 432 -4.46 -10.62 -8.65
C MET A 432 -5.04 -9.71 -9.74
N TYR A 433 -4.42 -8.55 -9.98
CA TYR A 433 -4.85 -7.64 -11.03
C TYR A 433 -4.72 -8.26 -12.43
N GLU A 434 -3.59 -8.92 -12.72
CA GLU A 434 -3.37 -9.62 -13.99
C GLU A 434 -4.31 -10.82 -14.19
N GLN A 435 -4.86 -11.39 -13.09
CA GLN A 435 -5.95 -12.38 -13.10
C GLN A 435 -7.36 -11.77 -13.21
N GLY A 436 -7.50 -10.43 -13.24
CA GLY A 436 -8.79 -9.74 -13.25
C GLY A 436 -9.51 -9.68 -11.88
N ARG A 437 -8.85 -10.03 -10.79
CA ARG A 437 -9.41 -10.10 -9.43
C ARG A 437 -9.24 -8.75 -8.71
N VAL A 438 -9.99 -7.74 -9.17
CA VAL A 438 -9.84 -6.33 -8.75
C VAL A 438 -10.09 -6.14 -7.25
N ASP A 439 -11.13 -6.75 -6.68
CA ASP A 439 -11.43 -6.61 -5.24
C ASP A 439 -10.30 -7.13 -4.36
N GLU A 440 -9.67 -8.25 -4.72
CA GLU A 440 -8.55 -8.83 -3.99
C GLU A 440 -7.30 -7.98 -4.16
N THR A 441 -7.07 -7.42 -5.36
CA THR A 441 -6.03 -6.42 -5.62
C THR A 441 -6.14 -5.24 -4.67
N ILE A 442 -7.33 -4.66 -4.53
CA ILE A 442 -7.61 -3.54 -3.61
C ILE A 442 -7.32 -3.93 -2.16
N ASN A 443 -7.72 -5.14 -1.74
CA ASN A 443 -7.50 -5.63 -0.38
C ASN A 443 -6.00 -5.75 -0.05
N ASP A 444 -5.20 -6.32 -0.97
CA ASP A 444 -3.75 -6.47 -0.77
C ASP A 444 -3.04 -5.11 -0.79
N LEU A 445 -3.42 -4.18 -1.67
CA LEU A 445 -2.88 -2.81 -1.67
C LEU A 445 -3.21 -2.07 -0.37
N GLN A 446 -4.43 -2.23 0.17
CA GLN A 446 -4.79 -1.67 1.47
C GLN A 446 -3.99 -2.30 2.61
N GLN A 447 -3.68 -3.59 2.53
CA GLN A 447 -2.80 -4.24 3.49
C GLN A 447 -1.38 -3.67 3.40
N ALA A 448 -0.84 -3.48 2.20
CA ALA A 448 0.45 -2.85 1.99
C ALA A 448 0.50 -1.42 2.57
N ILE A 449 -0.58 -0.63 2.44
CA ILE A 449 -0.71 0.69 3.07
C ILE A 449 -0.69 0.60 4.59
N ARG A 450 -1.41 -0.36 5.18
CA ARG A 450 -1.41 -0.55 6.65
C ARG A 450 -0.02 -0.89 7.19
N LEU A 451 0.73 -1.71 6.45
CA LEU A 451 2.08 -2.14 6.82
C LEU A 451 3.15 -1.06 6.58
N ALA A 452 2.95 -0.20 5.60
CA ALA A 452 3.89 0.88 5.26
C ALA A 452 3.16 2.22 5.04
N PRO A 453 2.54 2.81 6.09
CA PRO A 453 1.67 3.98 5.95
C PRO A 453 2.38 5.25 5.48
N ASN A 454 3.69 5.33 5.66
CA ASN A 454 4.50 6.47 5.20
C ASN A 454 5.13 6.26 3.82
N ASN A 455 4.92 5.10 3.20
CA ASN A 455 5.44 4.81 1.86
C ASN A 455 4.40 5.23 0.80
N PRO A 456 4.74 6.12 -0.16
CA PRO A 456 3.79 6.57 -1.18
C PRO A 456 3.44 5.50 -2.22
N VAL A 457 4.29 4.48 -2.43
CA VAL A 457 4.15 3.50 -3.52
C VAL A 457 2.81 2.73 -3.45
N PRO A 458 2.39 2.15 -2.31
CA PRO A 458 1.10 1.46 -2.24
C PRO A 458 -0.11 2.38 -2.51
N TYR A 459 -0.05 3.65 -2.09
CA TYR A 459 -1.12 4.61 -2.36
C TYR A 459 -1.21 4.94 -3.85
N VAL A 460 -0.07 5.17 -4.51
CA VAL A 460 -0.01 5.43 -5.95
C VAL A 460 -0.59 4.25 -6.73
N SER A 461 -0.24 3.02 -6.34
CA SER A 461 -0.76 1.81 -6.99
C SER A 461 -2.27 1.64 -6.76
N LEU A 462 -2.76 1.85 -5.52
CA LEU A 462 -4.19 1.78 -5.23
C LEU A 462 -4.97 2.87 -5.97
N GLY A 463 -4.42 4.09 -6.05
CA GLY A 463 -5.00 5.18 -6.83
C GLY A 463 -5.10 4.84 -8.32
N ALA A 464 -4.07 4.18 -8.88
CA ALA A 464 -4.09 3.75 -10.28
C ALA A 464 -5.19 2.69 -10.54
N ILE A 465 -5.42 1.74 -9.63
CA ILE A 465 -6.52 0.78 -9.76
C ILE A 465 -7.86 1.51 -9.83
N HIS A 466 -8.14 2.42 -8.88
CA HIS A 466 -9.39 3.19 -8.90
C HIS A 466 -9.52 4.09 -10.14
N TYR A 467 -8.41 4.61 -10.68
CA TYR A 467 -8.42 5.35 -11.93
C TYR A 467 -8.85 4.47 -13.11
N TYR A 468 -8.31 3.25 -13.24
CA TYR A 468 -8.70 2.32 -14.30
C TYR A 468 -10.13 1.79 -14.15
N GLU A 469 -10.65 1.73 -12.93
CA GLU A 469 -12.08 1.43 -12.66
C GLU A 469 -13.01 2.66 -12.91
N GLY A 470 -12.46 3.82 -13.31
CA GLY A 470 -13.22 5.05 -13.54
C GLY A 470 -13.63 5.82 -12.29
N ASP A 471 -13.19 5.39 -11.10
CA ASP A 471 -13.44 6.11 -9.83
C ASP A 471 -12.34 7.16 -9.58
N TYR A 472 -12.32 8.17 -10.44
CA TYR A 472 -11.28 9.20 -10.46
C TYR A 472 -11.19 10.00 -9.15
N LEU A 473 -12.35 10.29 -8.53
CA LEU A 473 -12.35 11.02 -7.26
C LEU A 473 -11.70 10.21 -6.15
N ARG A 474 -12.01 8.93 -6.06
CA ARG A 474 -11.38 8.03 -5.10
C ARG A 474 -9.89 7.88 -5.34
N ALA A 475 -9.48 7.75 -6.61
CA ALA A 475 -8.08 7.72 -7.01
C ALA A 475 -7.31 8.98 -6.52
N ALA A 476 -7.89 10.16 -6.73
CA ALA A 476 -7.33 11.44 -6.28
C ALA A 476 -7.18 11.51 -4.77
N GLU A 477 -8.23 11.15 -4.01
CA GLU A 477 -8.23 11.17 -2.56
C GLU A 477 -7.18 10.23 -1.95
N ILE A 478 -6.98 9.05 -2.52
CA ILE A 478 -5.96 8.09 -2.08
C ILE A 478 -4.55 8.66 -2.30
N ASN A 479 -4.28 9.24 -3.47
CA ASN A 479 -2.98 9.86 -3.73
C ASN A 479 -2.74 11.08 -2.83
N ARG A 480 -3.77 11.90 -2.55
CA ARG A 480 -3.69 13.02 -1.61
C ARG A 480 -3.30 12.59 -0.20
N GLN A 481 -3.81 11.44 0.27
CA GLN A 481 -3.43 10.89 1.58
C GLN A 481 -1.94 10.57 1.69
N SER A 482 -1.28 10.16 0.59
CA SER A 482 0.16 9.91 0.59
C SER A 482 0.96 11.20 0.76
N LEU A 483 0.45 12.32 0.22
CA LEU A 483 1.13 13.62 0.26
C LEU A 483 1.25 14.21 1.69
N GLU A 484 0.31 13.86 2.57
CA GLU A 484 0.35 14.29 3.98
C GLU A 484 1.51 13.63 4.76
N ARG A 485 2.02 12.53 4.26
CA ARG A 485 3.07 11.71 4.89
C ARG A 485 4.42 11.84 4.20
N ASN A 486 4.42 11.70 2.88
CA ASN A 486 5.64 11.77 2.07
C ASN A 486 5.33 12.45 0.73
N PRO A 487 5.49 13.79 0.63
CA PRO A 487 5.24 14.53 -0.59
C PRO A 487 6.28 14.19 -1.67
N THR A 488 5.83 13.64 -2.80
CA THR A 488 6.66 13.34 -3.95
C THR A 488 6.13 13.99 -5.22
N PRO A 489 6.99 14.32 -6.21
CA PRO A 489 6.55 14.87 -7.49
C PRO A 489 5.48 14.01 -8.17
N ARG A 490 5.68 12.70 -8.19
CA ARG A 490 4.76 11.73 -8.79
C ARG A 490 3.40 11.71 -8.11
N ALA A 491 3.35 11.77 -6.77
CA ALA A 491 2.10 11.75 -6.04
C ALA A 491 1.26 13.03 -6.29
N TYR A 492 1.92 14.21 -6.38
CA TYR A 492 1.24 15.46 -6.76
C TYR A 492 0.70 15.40 -8.19
N SER A 493 1.53 14.95 -9.15
CA SER A 493 1.14 14.82 -10.55
C SER A 493 -0.08 13.90 -10.70
N ASN A 494 -0.04 12.71 -10.09
CA ASN A 494 -1.15 11.76 -10.15
C ASN A 494 -2.42 12.31 -9.48
N ALA A 495 -2.30 12.89 -8.28
CA ALA A 495 -3.46 13.47 -7.59
C ALA A 495 -4.09 14.60 -8.43
N GLY A 496 -3.27 15.48 -9.02
CA GLY A 496 -3.73 16.54 -9.90
C GLY A 496 -4.46 16.00 -11.12
N SER A 497 -3.89 15.01 -11.80
CA SER A 497 -4.51 14.38 -12.98
C SER A 497 -5.82 13.68 -12.62
N TYR A 498 -5.88 12.94 -11.51
CA TYR A 498 -7.11 12.25 -11.11
C TYR A 498 -8.22 13.23 -10.70
N TYR A 499 -7.89 14.34 -10.01
CA TYR A 499 -8.85 15.42 -9.77
C TYR A 499 -9.33 16.05 -11.09
N PHE A 500 -8.46 16.22 -12.08
CA PHE A 500 -8.80 16.75 -13.38
C PHE A 500 -9.82 15.83 -14.11
N TYR A 501 -9.57 14.52 -14.13
CA TYR A 501 -10.48 13.52 -14.69
C TYR A 501 -11.81 13.44 -13.92
N ALA A 502 -11.78 13.67 -12.59
CA ALA A 502 -12.97 13.75 -11.76
C ALA A 502 -13.82 15.02 -11.99
N GLY A 503 -13.31 16.00 -12.77
CA GLY A 503 -13.94 17.29 -12.97
C GLY A 503 -13.73 18.29 -11.82
N GLU A 504 -12.88 17.95 -10.85
CA GLU A 504 -12.55 18.75 -9.68
C GLU A 504 -11.35 19.67 -9.96
N TYR A 505 -11.52 20.57 -10.92
CA TYR A 505 -10.43 21.36 -11.53
C TYR A 505 -9.72 22.30 -10.55
N ALA A 506 -10.43 22.82 -9.55
CA ALA A 506 -9.81 23.67 -8.52
C ALA A 506 -8.85 22.85 -7.61
N GLN A 507 -9.20 21.59 -7.32
CA GLN A 507 -8.31 20.69 -6.59
C GLN A 507 -7.11 20.26 -7.45
N ALA A 508 -7.32 20.03 -8.75
CA ALA A 508 -6.24 19.74 -9.69
C ALA A 508 -5.25 20.92 -9.76
N GLU A 509 -5.75 22.14 -9.91
CA GLU A 509 -4.95 23.38 -9.85
C GLU A 509 -4.10 23.45 -8.58
N ALA A 510 -4.73 23.23 -7.41
CA ALA A 510 -4.03 23.28 -6.12
C ALA A 510 -2.87 22.28 -6.06
N MET A 511 -3.03 21.06 -6.59
CA MET A 511 -1.98 20.03 -6.65
C MET A 511 -0.82 20.47 -7.54
N TYR A 512 -1.10 20.97 -8.74
CA TYR A 512 -0.05 21.38 -9.68
C TYR A 512 0.70 22.65 -9.19
N ARG A 513 0.00 23.62 -8.61
CA ARG A 513 0.67 24.79 -7.99
C ARG A 513 1.61 24.34 -6.87
N ARG A 514 1.16 23.41 -6.03
CA ARG A 514 1.99 22.92 -4.94
C ARG A 514 3.18 22.13 -5.42
N ALA A 515 3.04 21.35 -6.51
CA ALA A 515 4.15 20.67 -7.14
C ALA A 515 5.21 21.67 -7.66
N LEU A 516 4.77 22.72 -8.35
CA LEU A 516 5.66 23.78 -8.85
C LEU A 516 6.38 24.54 -7.72
N GLU A 517 5.72 24.77 -6.59
CA GLU A 517 6.34 25.42 -5.42
C GLU A 517 7.44 24.57 -4.77
N LEU A 518 7.21 23.25 -4.65
CA LEU A 518 8.09 22.35 -3.90
C LEU A 518 9.26 21.81 -4.71
N PHE A 519 9.08 21.64 -6.04
CA PHE A 519 10.00 20.90 -6.90
C PHE A 519 10.50 21.72 -8.09
N SER A 520 10.69 23.05 -7.90
CA SER A 520 11.22 23.95 -8.95
C SER A 520 12.74 23.71 -9.21
N PRO A 521 13.22 23.72 -10.47
CA PRO A 521 12.48 23.92 -11.73
C PRO A 521 11.77 22.64 -12.21
N GLY A 522 10.59 22.35 -11.79
CA GLY A 522 9.87 21.11 -12.01
C GLY A 522 9.76 20.63 -13.45
N ASP A 523 9.03 19.56 -13.62
CA ASP A 523 8.66 19.02 -14.94
C ASP A 523 7.82 20.07 -15.69
N PHE A 524 8.23 20.43 -16.94
CA PHE A 524 7.55 21.43 -17.78
C PHE A 524 6.05 21.09 -17.98
N ARG A 525 5.68 19.82 -17.91
CA ARG A 525 4.32 19.33 -18.02
C ARG A 525 3.39 19.88 -16.94
N TRP A 526 3.89 20.17 -15.74
CA TRP A 526 3.06 20.73 -14.67
C TRP A 526 2.52 22.12 -14.98
N HIS A 527 3.27 22.95 -15.72
CA HIS A 527 2.76 24.22 -16.23
C HIS A 527 1.63 24.00 -17.24
N GLY A 528 1.78 23.01 -18.15
CA GLY A 528 0.74 22.63 -19.10
C GLY A 528 -0.53 22.11 -18.40
N PHE A 529 -0.38 21.17 -17.45
CA PHE A 529 -1.50 20.63 -16.67
C PHE A 529 -2.20 21.69 -15.81
N LEU A 530 -1.42 22.63 -15.25
CA LEU A 530 -1.98 23.78 -14.53
C LEU A 530 -2.83 24.65 -15.45
N ALA A 531 -2.33 24.97 -16.65
CA ALA A 531 -3.05 25.75 -17.65
C ALA A 531 -4.36 25.04 -18.06
N GLU A 532 -4.30 23.74 -18.33
CA GLU A 532 -5.49 22.92 -18.65
C GLU A 532 -6.53 22.92 -17.50
N ALA A 533 -6.07 22.78 -16.25
CA ALA A 533 -6.96 22.83 -15.10
C ALA A 533 -7.62 24.23 -14.92
N LEU A 534 -6.87 25.28 -15.20
CA LEU A 534 -7.41 26.66 -15.20
C LEU A 534 -8.42 26.90 -16.32
N GLU A 535 -8.15 26.41 -17.55
CA GLU A 535 -9.09 26.54 -18.67
C GLU A 535 -10.46 25.91 -18.41
N MET A 536 -10.50 24.83 -17.65
CA MET A 536 -11.73 24.11 -17.34
C MET A 536 -12.59 24.77 -16.25
N GLN A 537 -12.09 25.83 -15.61
CA GLN A 537 -12.81 26.59 -14.57
C GLN A 537 -13.60 27.76 -15.17
N ALA A 538 -14.77 28.06 -14.57
CA ALA A 538 -15.64 29.12 -15.07
C ALA A 538 -15.07 30.55 -14.85
N ASP A 539 -14.32 30.73 -13.74
CA ASP A 539 -13.75 32.03 -13.32
C ASP A 539 -12.24 32.07 -13.61
N ASN A 540 -11.83 31.69 -14.82
CA ASN A 540 -10.41 31.67 -15.20
C ASN A 540 -9.86 33.04 -15.63
N ASP A 541 -8.55 33.25 -15.46
CA ASP A 541 -7.82 34.39 -16.02
C ASP A 541 -7.10 33.96 -17.32
N PRO A 542 -7.55 34.42 -18.51
CA PRO A 542 -6.90 34.06 -19.77
C PRO A 542 -5.44 34.47 -19.87
N ARG A 543 -5.01 35.47 -19.10
CA ARG A 543 -3.60 35.89 -19.08
C ARG A 543 -2.75 34.89 -18.34
N GLU A 544 -3.22 34.41 -17.19
CA GLU A 544 -2.51 33.42 -16.41
C GLU A 544 -2.42 32.09 -17.20
N ILE A 545 -3.50 31.65 -17.84
CA ILE A 545 -3.49 30.47 -18.69
C ILE A 545 -2.42 30.57 -19.78
N ALA A 546 -2.40 31.69 -20.52
CA ALA A 546 -1.43 31.93 -21.56
C ALA A 546 0.02 31.91 -21.02
N GLU A 547 0.26 32.53 -19.86
CA GLU A 547 1.55 32.53 -19.19
C GLU A 547 2.01 31.11 -18.83
N GLN A 548 1.12 30.28 -18.30
CA GLN A 548 1.46 28.89 -17.96
C GLN A 548 1.81 28.08 -19.22
N TYR A 549 1.06 28.19 -20.32
CA TYR A 549 1.41 27.52 -21.57
C TYR A 549 2.72 28.06 -22.19
N GLU A 550 3.02 29.35 -22.07
CA GLU A 550 4.29 29.91 -22.50
C GLU A 550 5.47 29.35 -21.69
N GLN A 551 5.32 29.24 -20.37
CA GLN A 551 6.32 28.62 -19.50
C GLN A 551 6.53 27.14 -19.87
N ALA A 552 5.44 26.38 -20.04
CA ALA A 552 5.50 24.98 -20.48
C ALA A 552 6.22 24.83 -21.83
N THR A 553 5.91 25.71 -22.79
CA THR A 553 6.56 25.74 -24.10
C THR A 553 8.06 26.01 -23.98
N ARG A 554 8.45 27.03 -23.23
CA ARG A 554 9.86 27.41 -23.04
C ARG A 554 10.67 26.27 -22.43
N LEU A 555 10.20 25.72 -21.30
CA LEU A 555 10.86 24.62 -20.61
C LEU A 555 10.84 23.33 -21.45
N GLY A 556 9.79 23.11 -22.22
CA GLY A 556 9.71 22.00 -23.16
C GLY A 556 10.77 22.10 -24.27
N TYR A 557 11.04 23.29 -24.80
CA TYR A 557 12.14 23.49 -25.72
C TYR A 557 13.52 23.30 -25.07
N GLU A 558 13.73 23.76 -23.83
CA GLU A 558 14.96 23.48 -23.08
C GLU A 558 15.17 21.95 -22.91
N ARG A 559 14.08 21.21 -22.67
CA ARG A 559 14.11 19.73 -22.63
C ARG A 559 14.52 19.14 -23.98
N LEU A 560 13.99 19.67 -25.08
CA LEU A 560 14.29 19.22 -26.45
C LEU A 560 15.71 19.61 -26.90
N GLU A 561 16.33 20.66 -26.35
CA GLU A 561 17.74 20.95 -26.55
C GLU A 561 18.65 19.86 -25.96
N VAL A 562 18.26 19.30 -24.81
CA VAL A 562 18.98 18.20 -24.15
C VAL A 562 18.70 16.86 -24.83
N ASN A 563 17.43 16.58 -25.14
CA ASN A 563 17.01 15.35 -25.80
C ASN A 563 16.10 15.64 -27.01
N PRO A 564 16.70 15.84 -28.23
CA PRO A 564 15.91 16.10 -29.45
C PRO A 564 14.99 14.96 -29.87
N ALA A 565 15.20 13.73 -29.35
CA ALA A 565 14.40 12.55 -29.64
C ALA A 565 13.27 12.33 -28.61
N ASP A 566 13.00 13.29 -27.71
CA ASP A 566 11.86 13.24 -26.78
C ASP A 566 10.58 13.61 -27.55
N HIS A 567 9.95 12.59 -28.15
CA HIS A 567 8.79 12.78 -29.05
C HIS A 567 7.56 13.22 -28.26
N GLU A 568 7.37 12.73 -27.04
CA GLU A 568 6.29 13.18 -26.16
C GLU A 568 6.44 14.68 -25.85
N ALA A 569 7.63 15.12 -25.43
CA ALA A 569 7.88 16.53 -25.15
C ALA A 569 7.62 17.41 -26.39
N ARG A 570 8.01 16.98 -27.58
CA ARG A 570 7.74 17.71 -28.83
C ARG A 570 6.26 17.81 -29.14
N SER A 571 5.51 16.73 -28.94
CA SER A 571 4.05 16.69 -29.13
C SER A 571 3.33 17.64 -28.19
N LEU A 572 3.72 17.63 -26.89
CA LEU A 572 3.16 18.55 -25.90
C LEU A 572 3.47 20.00 -26.22
N VAL A 573 4.72 20.32 -26.64
CA VAL A 573 5.11 21.67 -27.07
C VAL A 573 4.24 22.13 -28.27
N ALA A 574 3.98 21.25 -29.25
CA ALA A 574 3.10 21.57 -30.37
C ALA A 574 1.69 21.92 -29.90
N GLY A 575 1.14 21.16 -28.93
CA GLY A 575 -0.16 21.45 -28.32
C GLY A 575 -0.20 22.81 -27.61
N TYR A 576 0.82 23.12 -26.80
CA TYR A 576 0.92 24.42 -26.09
C TYR A 576 1.07 25.60 -27.03
N LEU A 577 1.82 25.43 -28.15
CA LEU A 577 1.94 26.42 -29.21
C LEU A 577 0.57 26.69 -29.88
N ALA A 578 -0.20 25.64 -30.15
CA ALA A 578 -1.55 25.80 -30.70
C ALA A 578 -2.47 26.56 -29.73
N LYS A 579 -2.44 26.24 -28.44
CA LYS A 579 -3.18 26.92 -27.37
C LYS A 579 -2.83 28.41 -27.22
N THR A 580 -1.58 28.79 -27.46
CA THR A 580 -1.12 30.21 -27.43
C THR A 580 -1.28 30.94 -28.75
N GLY A 581 -1.95 30.33 -29.74
CA GLY A 581 -2.21 30.94 -31.04
C GLY A 581 -1.03 30.92 -32.03
N ARG A 582 0.07 30.24 -31.69
CA ARG A 582 1.26 30.05 -32.51
C ARG A 582 1.09 28.87 -33.48
N GLN A 583 -0.01 28.87 -34.26
CA GLN A 583 -0.41 27.75 -35.09
C GLN A 583 0.66 27.32 -36.12
N ALA A 584 1.40 28.27 -36.71
CA ALA A 584 2.46 27.95 -37.70
C ALA A 584 3.62 27.18 -37.05
N ASP A 585 4.00 27.57 -35.83
CA ASP A 585 5.05 26.89 -35.06
C ASP A 585 4.59 25.48 -34.62
N ALA A 586 3.33 25.39 -34.19
CA ALA A 586 2.73 24.10 -33.81
C ALA A 586 2.72 23.10 -35.00
N VAL A 587 2.30 23.55 -36.17
CA VAL A 587 2.34 22.73 -37.42
C VAL A 587 3.77 22.31 -37.76
N SER A 588 4.75 23.21 -37.62
CA SER A 588 6.15 22.87 -37.90
C SER A 588 6.71 21.77 -36.96
N GLU A 589 6.33 21.78 -35.67
CA GLU A 589 6.73 20.71 -34.76
C GLU A 589 6.01 19.38 -35.06
N LEU A 590 4.72 19.43 -35.45
CA LEU A 590 3.97 18.25 -35.88
C LEU A 590 4.50 17.63 -37.17
N GLU A 591 4.90 18.45 -38.16
CA GLU A 591 5.52 17.96 -39.40
C GLU A 591 6.86 17.23 -39.14
N ARG A 592 7.58 17.60 -38.08
CA ARG A 592 8.79 16.89 -37.65
C ARG A 592 8.43 15.52 -37.03
N LEU A 593 7.33 15.45 -36.30
CA LEU A 593 6.86 14.20 -35.72
C LEU A 593 6.33 13.22 -36.76
N GLU A 594 5.66 13.71 -37.82
CA GLU A 594 5.18 12.87 -38.94
C GLU A 594 6.31 12.15 -39.70
N GLN A 595 7.57 12.58 -39.54
CA GLN A 595 8.73 11.94 -40.16
C GLN A 595 9.30 10.78 -39.32
N ILE A 596 8.74 10.52 -38.14
CA ILE A 596 9.19 9.51 -37.19
C ILE A 596 8.35 8.27 -37.34
N GLU A 597 8.98 7.13 -37.67
CA GLU A 597 8.27 5.86 -37.89
C GLU A 597 7.86 5.17 -36.61
N ASP A 598 8.54 5.41 -35.46
CA ASP A 598 8.33 4.70 -34.21
C ASP A 598 8.14 5.66 -33.03
N MET A 599 6.98 6.30 -32.96
CA MET A 599 6.54 7.05 -31.78
C MET A 599 5.90 6.11 -30.76
N ASP A 600 6.09 6.38 -29.48
CA ASP A 600 5.42 5.65 -28.42
C ASP A 600 3.95 6.09 -28.22
N MET A 601 3.20 5.36 -27.39
CA MET A 601 1.78 5.63 -27.16
C MET A 601 1.52 7.02 -26.55
N PHE A 602 2.42 7.55 -25.73
CA PHE A 602 2.23 8.85 -25.09
C PHE A 602 2.47 9.99 -26.07
N ALA A 603 3.47 9.86 -26.95
CA ALA A 603 3.72 10.81 -28.03
C ALA A 603 2.56 10.84 -29.02
N HIS A 604 2.02 9.69 -29.43
CA HIS A 604 0.82 9.63 -30.27
C HIS A 604 -0.39 10.29 -29.59
N ARG A 605 -0.64 10.00 -28.31
CA ARG A 605 -1.73 10.64 -27.55
C ARG A 605 -1.58 12.16 -27.52
N ALA A 606 -0.40 12.67 -27.18
CA ALA A 606 -0.13 14.11 -27.12
C ALA A 606 -0.24 14.78 -28.50
N THR A 607 0.19 14.10 -29.59
CA THR A 607 0.04 14.55 -30.96
C THR A 607 -1.43 14.64 -31.37
N GLY A 608 -2.25 13.66 -30.96
CA GLY A 608 -3.70 13.69 -31.15
C GLY A 608 -4.34 14.94 -30.54
N PHE A 609 -3.98 15.27 -29.29
CA PHE A 609 -4.45 16.51 -28.65
C PHE A 609 -3.98 17.77 -29.40
N ALA A 610 -2.72 17.82 -29.86
CA ALA A 610 -2.21 18.95 -30.61
C ALA A 610 -2.95 19.17 -31.94
N TYR A 611 -3.28 18.10 -32.67
CA TYR A 611 -4.14 18.18 -33.88
C TYR A 611 -5.58 18.60 -33.57
N LEU A 612 -6.11 18.19 -32.41
CA LEU A 612 -7.45 18.60 -31.99
C LEU A 612 -7.52 20.11 -31.74
N GLU A 613 -6.48 20.69 -31.11
CA GLU A 613 -6.38 22.15 -30.92
C GLU A 613 -6.26 22.93 -32.25
N LEU A 614 -5.74 22.31 -33.29
CA LEU A 614 -5.69 22.86 -34.64
C LEU A 614 -6.96 22.58 -35.47
N ALA A 615 -8.01 22.05 -34.85
CA ALA A 615 -9.28 21.63 -35.49
C ALA A 615 -9.08 20.57 -36.61
N GLN A 616 -8.01 19.78 -36.56
CA GLN A 616 -7.73 18.69 -37.51
C GLN A 616 -8.22 17.35 -36.94
N THR A 617 -9.53 17.21 -36.77
CA THR A 617 -10.16 16.10 -36.03
C THR A 617 -9.81 14.72 -36.56
N GLU A 618 -9.75 14.54 -37.90
CA GLU A 618 -9.42 13.22 -38.48
C GLU A 618 -7.99 12.78 -38.11
N LYS A 619 -7.01 13.68 -38.24
CA LYS A 619 -5.64 13.39 -37.82
C LYS A 619 -5.53 13.13 -36.32
N ALA A 620 -6.30 13.85 -35.49
CA ALA A 620 -6.34 13.62 -34.07
C ALA A 620 -6.81 12.19 -33.76
N VAL A 621 -7.87 11.72 -34.43
CA VAL A 621 -8.40 10.36 -34.26
C VAL A 621 -7.40 9.31 -34.75
N ASP A 622 -6.73 9.54 -35.92
CA ASP A 622 -5.67 8.65 -36.41
C ASP A 622 -4.60 8.41 -35.33
N HIS A 623 -4.12 9.49 -34.69
CA HIS A 623 -3.12 9.38 -33.62
C HIS A 623 -3.66 8.73 -32.33
N PHE A 624 -4.94 8.91 -31.98
CA PHE A 624 -5.53 8.18 -30.85
C PHE A 624 -5.65 6.67 -31.14
N GLU A 625 -6.00 6.28 -32.37
CA GLU A 625 -6.00 4.89 -32.81
C GLU A 625 -4.60 4.29 -32.74
N ASP A 626 -3.57 5.01 -33.22
CA ASP A 626 -2.17 4.58 -33.12
C ASP A 626 -1.71 4.45 -31.65
N ALA A 627 -2.10 5.40 -30.78
CA ALA A 627 -1.78 5.33 -29.36
C ALA A 627 -2.33 4.05 -28.71
N VAL A 628 -3.59 3.72 -28.99
CA VAL A 628 -4.23 2.49 -28.51
C VAL A 628 -3.57 1.24 -29.11
N ALA A 629 -3.24 1.25 -30.40
CA ALA A 629 -2.52 0.16 -31.05
C ALA A 629 -1.12 -0.07 -30.45
N LYS A 630 -0.49 0.98 -29.91
CA LYS A 630 0.79 0.94 -29.18
C LYS A 630 0.62 0.59 -27.69
N GLY A 631 -0.60 0.35 -27.21
CA GLY A 631 -0.88 -0.12 -25.86
C GLY A 631 -1.43 0.94 -24.88
N LEU A 632 -1.86 2.11 -25.38
CA LEU A 632 -2.54 3.08 -24.52
C LEU A 632 -3.89 2.49 -24.07
N PRO A 633 -4.20 2.45 -22.76
CA PRO A 633 -5.51 2.03 -22.29
C PRO A 633 -6.61 2.93 -22.85
N THR A 634 -7.68 2.33 -23.39
CA THR A 634 -8.81 3.09 -23.94
C THR A 634 -9.50 3.96 -22.91
N GLN A 635 -9.43 3.59 -21.63
CA GLN A 635 -9.87 4.36 -20.48
C GLN A 635 -9.24 5.76 -20.40
N ASP A 636 -7.97 5.89 -20.81
CA ASP A 636 -7.23 7.16 -20.81
C ASP A 636 -7.79 8.17 -21.83
N LEU A 637 -8.55 7.69 -22.80
CA LEU A 637 -9.26 8.51 -23.78
C LEU A 637 -10.75 8.66 -23.40
N ALA A 638 -11.41 7.58 -23.00
CA ALA A 638 -12.83 7.57 -22.69
C ALA A 638 -13.23 8.54 -21.55
N GLY A 639 -12.36 8.64 -20.53
CA GLY A 639 -12.57 9.50 -19.36
C GLY A 639 -12.07 10.93 -19.51
N ASP A 640 -11.36 11.28 -20.59
CA ASP A 640 -10.70 12.58 -20.72
C ASP A 640 -11.71 13.71 -21.04
N PRO A 641 -11.89 14.69 -20.13
CA PRO A 641 -12.88 15.75 -20.34
C PRO A 641 -12.58 16.66 -21.54
N ARG A 642 -11.34 16.67 -22.05
CA ARG A 642 -10.93 17.46 -23.22
C ARG A 642 -11.46 16.84 -24.54
N LEU A 643 -11.80 15.54 -24.54
CA LEU A 643 -12.28 14.81 -25.73
C LEU A 643 -13.81 14.85 -25.91
N ARG A 644 -14.51 15.67 -25.12
CA ARG A 644 -15.99 15.83 -25.25
C ARG A 644 -16.44 16.23 -26.64
N SER A 645 -15.62 16.94 -27.42
CA SER A 645 -15.90 17.31 -28.80
C SER A 645 -15.91 16.10 -29.75
N LEU A 646 -15.36 14.96 -29.36
CA LEU A 646 -15.31 13.73 -30.16
C LEU A 646 -16.43 12.72 -29.81
N THR A 647 -17.30 13.03 -28.86
CA THR A 647 -18.38 12.13 -28.43
C THR A 647 -19.40 11.81 -29.52
N ASP A 648 -19.46 12.58 -30.63
CA ASP A 648 -20.26 12.31 -31.80
C ASP A 648 -19.46 11.71 -32.99
N ASN A 649 -18.13 11.54 -32.82
CA ASN A 649 -17.28 10.97 -33.90
C ASN A 649 -17.37 9.42 -33.85
N PRO A 650 -17.85 8.76 -34.92
CA PRO A 650 -18.08 7.31 -34.89
C PRO A 650 -16.81 6.48 -34.78
N ARG A 651 -15.64 6.97 -35.29
CA ARG A 651 -14.35 6.28 -35.14
C ARG A 651 -13.88 6.34 -33.69
N PHE A 652 -13.94 7.52 -33.08
CA PHE A 652 -13.59 7.69 -31.69
C PHE A 652 -14.48 6.87 -30.75
N LEU A 653 -15.80 6.86 -30.99
CA LEU A 653 -16.76 6.03 -30.24
C LEU A 653 -16.43 4.54 -30.37
N ALA A 654 -16.08 4.07 -31.56
CA ALA A 654 -15.68 2.68 -31.76
C ALA A 654 -14.36 2.36 -30.99
N LEU A 655 -13.41 3.31 -30.98
CA LEU A 655 -12.13 3.14 -30.31
C LEU A 655 -12.28 2.98 -28.78
N VAL A 656 -13.23 3.70 -28.16
CA VAL A 656 -13.45 3.68 -26.71
C VAL A 656 -14.58 2.73 -26.27
N ALA A 657 -15.28 2.07 -27.20
CA ALA A 657 -16.41 1.19 -26.90
C ALA A 657 -15.99 -0.07 -26.11
N ASP A 658 -14.81 -0.62 -26.38
CA ASP A 658 -14.28 -1.80 -25.68
C ASP A 658 -14.04 -1.55 -24.19
N SER A 659 -13.90 -0.28 -23.78
CA SER A 659 -13.81 0.08 -22.35
C SER A 659 -15.16 0.02 -21.61
N ALA A 660 -16.28 0.15 -22.33
CA ALA A 660 -17.61 0.12 -21.74
C ALA A 660 -18.11 -1.32 -21.51
N ASP A 661 -17.70 -2.27 -22.35
CA ASP A 661 -18.11 -3.68 -22.21
C ASP A 661 -17.35 -4.38 -21.05
N SER A 662 -16.10 -4.02 -20.78
CA SER A 662 -15.37 -4.54 -19.62
C SER A 662 -15.92 -4.07 -18.27
N ALA A 663 -16.54 -2.87 -18.22
CA ALA A 663 -17.20 -2.34 -17.04
C ALA A 663 -18.64 -2.88 -16.84
N SER A 664 -19.32 -3.28 -17.92
CA SER A 664 -20.71 -3.77 -17.87
C SER A 664 -20.83 -5.26 -17.55
N ASP A 665 -19.86 -6.08 -17.93
CA ASP A 665 -19.86 -7.52 -17.62
C ASP A 665 -19.56 -7.79 -16.11
N GLN A 666 -18.88 -6.87 -15.42
CA GLN A 666 -18.67 -6.98 -13.98
C GLN A 666 -19.87 -6.56 -13.11
N GLN A 667 -20.83 -5.78 -13.67
CA GLN A 667 -22.08 -5.42 -12.97
C GLN A 667 -23.19 -6.47 -13.14
N GLY A 668 -23.07 -7.40 -14.09
CA GLY A 668 -24.07 -8.42 -14.40
C GLY A 668 -24.08 -9.63 -13.49
N ASP A 669 -22.96 -9.97 -12.87
CA ASP A 669 -22.81 -11.18 -12.03
C ASP A 669 -23.07 -10.94 -10.52
N ASN A 670 -23.45 -9.72 -10.12
CA ASN A 670 -23.76 -9.34 -8.73
C ASN A 670 -25.27 -9.02 -8.49
N GLN A 671 -26.20 -9.64 -9.25
CA GLN A 671 -27.63 -9.58 -8.91
C GLN A 671 -28.20 -10.93 -8.49
#